data_3ca0072a8b295c17bedfb315aea2f3d2
#
_entry.id   3ca0072a8b295c17bedfb315aea2f3d2
#
_cell.length_a   1.000
_cell.length_b   1.000
_cell.length_c   1.000
_cell.angle_alpha   90.00
_cell.angle_beta   90.00
_cell.angle_gamma   90.00
#
_symmetry.space_group_name_H-M   'P 1'
#
loop_
_entity.id
_entity.type
_entity.pdbx_description
1 polymer ?
#
loop_
_entity_poly.entity_id
_entity_poly.type
_entity_poly.pdbx_seq_one_letter_code
_entity_poly.pdbx_strand_id
1 'polypeptide(L)'
;MQPTDKAETVTPTRRRKDIEQPLVDDIRLLGRILGDVIRETDGQPAYELIELVRKLSVAFRRDADQDADRALKKLLKSLSADQTVSVIRAFTYFSHLANLAEDRHYIRRRVEHERAGDTQEGSIDVALARLRWAGVSPRALSQTLAHSYVSPVLTAHPTEVQRKSILDAERGIAQLLTGRDEIKARAQFSGSVKDALAPRELAANEAQLRARVMQLWHTRLLRYSRLTVSDEIENALSYYEATFLREVPRLYAGLERELGAYPVASFFRMGQWIGGDRDGNPNVTADTLEYALRRQSEVSIRHMLTELHRLGAELSLSARLVDFSPEMQALAERSPDQSEHRQDEPYRRALTGMYARLAATLKSLTGGEAARHAVAPQNPYLLAEELVADLRIIETSLLAQHGEAIAQQRLKPLIRTAEVFGFHLATVDLRQSSDKHEAVVAELLMTARIEADYSKLDEAGKRRLLMSLLNDARTLRVNGIEYSDLARSEIAIFEAARRMRERYGKNAIRHYIISHTEAVSDLLEVLLLQKEVGLMRGTLDAGAVNDLIVVPLFETIGDLRSSTPIMRDFYRLPGIAALVQRSGGEQDVMLGYSDSNKDGGIFTSNWELYRTGGALVEFFDAMALEGLPASSKDAKDGAPAVPPTPIQLRMFHGRGGTVGRGGGPSYQAILAQPAGTVRGQIRLTEQGEVIGSKYANPEIGRRNLETLVAATLEATLLQPAKPATKQFLQIADALSQSSMDAYRHLVYETPGFTDYFFGSTPIREIAELNLGSRPASRKAQQNIEDLRAVPWSFSWGQCRLTLPGWYGFGAAVEAFLAEGASPATKAERTGRIALLQKMYKQWPFFKTLLSNMDMVLAKSDPALAGRYSELVTDARLRKKVFGMIEAEWKRTNDALALITGDRQRLAHNTSLSRSIRHRFPYIDPLHHLQIELMRRYRAGQGDERVQTGIHISINGIAAGLRNTG
;
A
#
# COMPACT_ATOMS: atom_id res chain seq x y z
N MET A 1 0.29 -11.84 -58.03
CA MET A 1 1.73 -11.82 -57.81
C MET A 1 1.94 -11.78 -56.29
N GLN A 2 2.30 -12.92 -55.72
CA GLN A 2 2.71 -13.04 -54.30
C GLN A 2 4.19 -12.73 -54.18
N PRO A 3 4.67 -12.09 -53.14
CA PRO A 3 6.08 -12.21 -52.74
C PRO A 3 6.20 -13.25 -51.59
N THR A 4 6.94 -14.25 -51.86
CA THR A 4 7.45 -15.22 -50.92
C THR A 4 8.57 -14.58 -50.10
N ASP A 5 8.33 -14.27 -48.84
CA ASP A 5 9.40 -13.96 -47.89
C ASP A 5 9.57 -15.13 -46.92
N LYS A 6 10.68 -15.81 -47.05
CA LYS A 6 11.14 -16.84 -46.13
C LYS A 6 11.70 -16.12 -44.87
N ALA A 7 10.86 -15.96 -43.86
CA ALA A 7 11.33 -15.60 -42.51
C ALA A 7 12.05 -16.83 -41.90
N GLU A 8 13.33 -16.69 -41.67
CA GLU A 8 14.15 -17.64 -40.89
C GLU A 8 13.53 -17.75 -39.48
N THR A 9 13.02 -18.91 -39.17
CA THR A 9 12.50 -19.26 -37.82
C THR A 9 13.69 -19.39 -36.85
N VAL A 10 14.08 -18.29 -36.21
CA VAL A 10 15.02 -18.31 -35.09
C VAL A 10 14.32 -18.98 -33.92
N THR A 11 14.85 -20.11 -33.46
CA THR A 11 14.31 -20.97 -32.40
C THR A 11 14.05 -20.16 -31.13
N PRO A 12 12.83 -20.24 -30.50
CA PRO A 12 12.43 -19.41 -29.36
C PRO A 12 13.30 -19.53 -28.10
N THR A 13 14.11 -20.57 -27.99
CA THR A 13 14.97 -20.88 -26.84
C THR A 13 16.26 -20.07 -26.78
N ARG A 14 16.85 -19.67 -27.93
CA ARG A 14 18.09 -18.89 -27.94
C ARG A 14 17.85 -17.42 -27.57
N ARG A 15 16.80 -16.79 -28.09
CA ARG A 15 16.43 -15.41 -27.81
C ARG A 15 16.05 -15.19 -26.32
N ARG A 16 15.45 -16.19 -25.65
CA ARG A 16 15.10 -16.12 -24.22
C ARG A 16 16.31 -16.15 -23.29
N LYS A 17 17.36 -16.91 -23.60
CA LYS A 17 18.60 -16.96 -22.79
C LYS A 17 19.35 -15.62 -22.81
N ASP A 18 19.37 -14.94 -23.95
CA ASP A 18 20.09 -13.66 -24.09
C ASP A 18 19.43 -12.53 -23.30
N ILE A 19 18.10 -12.53 -23.20
CA ILE A 19 17.31 -11.51 -22.49
C ILE A 19 17.55 -11.54 -20.97
N GLU A 20 17.82 -12.70 -20.38
CA GLU A 20 17.97 -12.89 -18.93
C GLU A 20 19.41 -12.87 -18.45
N GLN A 21 20.34 -12.90 -19.38
CA GLN A 21 21.77 -12.95 -19.05
C GLN A 21 22.18 -11.78 -18.13
N PRO A 22 21.73 -10.52 -18.33
CA PRO A 22 22.07 -9.42 -17.43
C PRO A 22 21.63 -9.63 -15.98
N LEU A 23 20.45 -10.24 -15.75
CA LEU A 23 19.98 -10.58 -14.40
C LEU A 23 20.87 -11.64 -13.75
N VAL A 24 21.17 -12.70 -14.50
CA VAL A 24 22.05 -13.78 -14.03
C VAL A 24 23.44 -13.26 -13.68
N ASP A 25 23.97 -12.35 -14.50
CA ASP A 25 25.28 -11.74 -14.29
C ASP A 25 25.31 -10.85 -13.04
N ASP A 26 24.26 -10.06 -12.79
CA ASP A 26 24.17 -9.24 -11.58
C ASP A 26 24.03 -10.09 -10.32
N ILE A 27 23.17 -11.13 -10.34
CA ILE A 27 23.04 -12.06 -9.21
C ILE A 27 24.38 -12.75 -8.92
N ARG A 28 25.11 -13.17 -9.96
CA ARG A 28 26.43 -13.78 -9.80
C ARG A 28 27.47 -12.79 -9.25
N LEU A 29 27.47 -11.56 -9.76
CA LEU A 29 28.36 -10.50 -9.28
C LEU A 29 28.16 -10.23 -7.80
N LEU A 30 26.90 -9.94 -7.40
CA LEU A 30 26.56 -9.62 -6.03
C LEU A 30 26.77 -10.82 -5.09
N GLY A 31 26.44 -12.03 -5.53
CA GLY A 31 26.69 -13.27 -4.78
C GLY A 31 28.19 -13.55 -4.59
N ARG A 32 29.02 -13.31 -5.62
CA ARG A 32 30.49 -13.43 -5.52
C ARG A 32 31.04 -12.41 -4.52
N ILE A 33 30.63 -11.14 -4.64
CA ILE A 33 31.09 -10.08 -3.73
C ILE A 33 30.69 -10.42 -2.27
N LEU A 34 29.47 -10.89 -2.03
CA LEU A 34 29.05 -11.32 -0.68
C LEU A 34 29.89 -12.50 -0.18
N GLY A 35 30.12 -13.50 -1.03
CA GLY A 35 30.96 -14.65 -0.69
C GLY A 35 32.42 -14.26 -0.36
N ASP A 36 32.99 -13.31 -1.10
CA ASP A 36 34.33 -12.79 -0.84
C ASP A 36 34.37 -12.03 0.49
N VAL A 37 33.36 -11.23 0.80
CA VAL A 37 33.24 -10.53 2.08
C VAL A 37 33.14 -11.53 3.24
N ILE A 38 32.28 -12.55 3.13
CA ILE A 38 32.15 -13.59 4.17
C ILE A 38 33.48 -14.33 4.38
N ARG A 39 34.18 -14.67 3.31
CA ARG A 39 35.47 -15.35 3.39
C ARG A 39 36.52 -14.54 4.15
N GLU A 40 36.55 -13.24 3.91
CA GLU A 40 37.51 -12.33 4.55
C GLU A 40 37.17 -12.03 6.01
N THR A 41 35.88 -11.92 6.34
CA THR A 41 35.44 -11.49 7.67
C THR A 41 35.19 -12.64 8.64
N ASP A 42 34.52 -13.70 8.15
CA ASP A 42 34.10 -14.84 8.97
C ASP A 42 34.99 -16.10 8.73
N GLY A 43 35.89 -16.04 7.73
CA GLY A 43 36.89 -17.04 7.42
C GLY A 43 36.45 -18.09 6.40
N GLN A 44 37.45 -18.85 5.89
CA GLN A 44 37.26 -19.88 4.88
C GLN A 44 36.24 -20.98 5.29
N PRO A 45 36.24 -21.51 6.55
CA PRO A 45 35.29 -22.54 6.95
C PRO A 45 33.83 -22.10 6.89
N ALA A 46 33.54 -20.84 7.25
CA ALA A 46 32.18 -20.28 7.16
C ALA A 46 31.70 -20.17 5.72
N TYR A 47 32.57 -19.69 4.83
CA TYR A 47 32.32 -19.63 3.39
C TYR A 47 32.03 -21.00 2.79
N GLU A 48 32.87 -22.00 3.08
CA GLU A 48 32.70 -23.37 2.57
C GLU A 48 31.39 -24.00 3.03
N LEU A 49 31.01 -23.80 4.29
CA LEU A 49 29.73 -24.26 4.82
C LEU A 49 28.54 -23.65 4.06
N ILE A 50 28.53 -22.33 3.88
CA ILE A 50 27.47 -21.63 3.18
C ILE A 50 27.37 -22.10 1.73
N GLU A 51 28.53 -22.26 1.03
CA GLU A 51 28.59 -22.76 -0.33
C GLU A 51 28.14 -24.23 -0.44
N LEU A 52 28.43 -25.08 0.52
CA LEU A 52 27.93 -26.44 0.57
C LEU A 52 26.40 -26.49 0.70
N VAL A 53 25.84 -25.72 1.65
CA VAL A 53 24.38 -25.57 1.79
C VAL A 53 23.74 -25.09 0.50
N ARG A 54 24.31 -24.07 -0.15
CA ARG A 54 23.84 -23.54 -1.42
C ARG A 54 23.85 -24.59 -2.54
N LYS A 55 24.96 -25.32 -2.70
CA LYS A 55 25.12 -26.35 -3.73
C LYS A 55 24.09 -27.47 -3.56
N LEU A 56 23.92 -27.98 -2.36
CA LEU A 56 22.94 -29.04 -2.06
C LEU A 56 21.51 -28.57 -2.31
N SER A 57 21.15 -27.36 -1.91
CA SER A 57 19.81 -26.79 -2.13
C SER A 57 19.51 -26.56 -3.62
N VAL A 58 20.50 -26.10 -4.38
CA VAL A 58 20.36 -25.90 -5.82
C VAL A 58 20.22 -27.24 -6.54
N ALA A 59 21.03 -28.25 -6.23
CA ALA A 59 20.94 -29.60 -6.80
C ALA A 59 19.56 -30.21 -6.54
N PHE A 60 19.05 -30.12 -5.32
CA PHE A 60 17.70 -30.59 -4.99
C PHE A 60 16.61 -29.90 -5.84
N ARG A 61 16.64 -28.56 -5.92
CA ARG A 61 15.55 -27.81 -6.59
C ARG A 61 15.63 -27.79 -8.12
N ARG A 62 16.82 -27.79 -8.70
CA ARG A 62 16.98 -27.74 -10.16
C ARG A 62 17.00 -29.13 -10.79
N ASP A 63 17.72 -30.06 -10.14
CA ASP A 63 18.02 -31.36 -10.70
C ASP A 63 17.14 -32.45 -10.07
N ALA A 64 16.23 -32.10 -9.13
CA ALA A 64 15.37 -33.00 -8.33
C ALA A 64 16.17 -34.10 -7.59
N ASP A 65 17.42 -33.79 -7.19
CA ASP A 65 18.34 -34.70 -6.54
C ASP A 65 17.90 -34.98 -5.09
N GLN A 66 17.36 -36.16 -4.84
CA GLN A 66 16.87 -36.60 -3.52
C GLN A 66 18.02 -36.91 -2.54
N ASP A 67 19.20 -37.25 -3.04
CA ASP A 67 20.38 -37.46 -2.20
C ASP A 67 20.92 -36.13 -1.68
N ALA A 68 20.91 -35.11 -2.53
CA ALA A 68 21.21 -33.75 -2.13
C ALA A 68 20.24 -33.22 -1.06
N ASP A 69 18.92 -33.51 -1.15
CA ASP A 69 17.94 -33.14 -0.13
C ASP A 69 18.21 -33.82 1.22
N ARG A 70 18.51 -35.14 1.18
CA ARG A 70 18.85 -35.90 2.39
C ARG A 70 20.13 -35.38 3.06
N ALA A 71 21.17 -35.12 2.24
CA ALA A 71 22.43 -34.57 2.69
C ALA A 71 22.26 -33.17 3.31
N LEU A 72 21.47 -32.29 2.64
CA LEU A 72 21.15 -30.96 3.15
C LEU A 72 20.45 -31.03 4.52
N LYS A 73 19.40 -31.81 4.63
CA LYS A 73 18.65 -31.97 5.91
C LYS A 73 19.54 -32.50 7.03
N LYS A 74 20.45 -33.46 6.75
CA LYS A 74 21.39 -33.98 7.74
C LYS A 74 22.39 -32.92 8.15
N LEU A 75 22.95 -32.18 7.19
CA LEU A 75 23.89 -31.08 7.46
C LEU A 75 23.26 -30.02 8.34
N LEU A 76 22.08 -29.48 7.98
CA LEU A 76 21.44 -28.41 8.70
C LEU A 76 21.08 -28.78 10.15
N LYS A 77 20.75 -30.05 10.41
CA LYS A 77 20.51 -30.54 11.79
C LYS A 77 21.78 -30.63 12.66
N SER A 78 22.95 -30.78 12.04
CA SER A 78 24.22 -30.92 12.75
C SER A 78 24.91 -29.58 13.07
N LEU A 79 24.39 -28.45 12.61
CA LEU A 79 24.98 -27.14 12.80
C LEU A 79 24.88 -26.66 14.26
N SER A 80 25.94 -26.03 14.75
CA SER A 80 25.93 -25.27 15.99
C SER A 80 25.01 -24.04 15.86
N ALA A 81 24.65 -23.39 16.99
CA ALA A 81 23.86 -22.16 16.96
C ALA A 81 24.55 -21.05 16.16
N ASP A 82 25.86 -20.87 16.35
CA ASP A 82 26.62 -19.84 15.62
C ASP A 82 26.68 -20.10 14.11
N GLN A 83 26.94 -21.35 13.70
CA GLN A 83 26.91 -21.76 12.29
C GLN A 83 25.54 -21.55 11.67
N THR A 84 24.48 -21.88 12.41
CA THR A 84 23.09 -21.68 11.97
C THR A 84 22.79 -20.21 11.72
N VAL A 85 23.16 -19.33 12.65
CA VAL A 85 22.96 -17.86 12.51
C VAL A 85 23.78 -17.31 11.34
N SER A 86 25.02 -17.76 11.14
CA SER A 86 25.88 -17.33 10.02
C SER A 86 25.26 -17.73 8.69
N VAL A 87 24.77 -18.97 8.54
CA VAL A 87 24.10 -19.44 7.32
C VAL A 87 22.82 -18.64 7.07
N ILE A 88 21.97 -18.43 8.10
CA ILE A 88 20.73 -17.65 7.98
C ILE A 88 21.04 -16.21 7.52
N ARG A 89 22.03 -15.56 8.11
CA ARG A 89 22.46 -14.20 7.72
C ARG A 89 22.87 -14.16 6.25
N ALA A 90 23.68 -15.11 5.81
CA ALA A 90 24.17 -15.15 4.43
C ALA A 90 23.04 -15.28 3.40
N PHE A 91 22.10 -16.19 3.63
CA PHE A 91 20.95 -16.38 2.75
C PHE A 91 19.96 -15.20 2.80
N THR A 92 19.81 -14.57 3.96
CA THR A 92 18.99 -13.36 4.11
C THR A 92 19.56 -12.20 3.29
N TYR A 93 20.85 -11.86 3.47
CA TYR A 93 21.48 -10.80 2.68
C TYR A 93 21.54 -11.13 1.19
N PHE A 94 21.77 -12.41 0.84
CA PHE A 94 21.69 -12.82 -0.56
C PHE A 94 20.29 -12.56 -1.14
N SER A 95 19.23 -12.81 -0.41
CA SER A 95 17.85 -12.52 -0.84
C SER A 95 17.64 -11.03 -1.09
N HIS A 96 18.15 -10.16 -0.22
CA HIS A 96 18.12 -8.70 -0.43
C HIS A 96 18.87 -8.29 -1.71
N LEU A 97 20.09 -8.79 -1.92
CA LEU A 97 20.89 -8.49 -3.10
C LEU A 97 20.24 -9.01 -4.38
N ALA A 98 19.64 -10.20 -4.36
CA ALA A 98 18.89 -10.75 -5.49
C ALA A 98 17.68 -9.90 -5.84
N ASN A 99 16.98 -9.35 -4.83
CA ASN A 99 15.87 -8.42 -5.04
C ASN A 99 16.32 -7.18 -5.81
N LEU A 100 17.46 -6.59 -5.44
CA LEU A 100 18.02 -5.42 -6.14
C LEU A 100 18.38 -5.72 -7.59
N ALA A 101 18.96 -6.90 -7.84
CA ALA A 101 19.29 -7.36 -9.21
C ALA A 101 18.01 -7.53 -10.05
N GLU A 102 16.94 -8.13 -9.49
CA GLU A 102 15.66 -8.27 -10.17
C GLU A 102 14.99 -6.92 -10.46
N ASP A 103 15.03 -5.99 -9.52
CA ASP A 103 14.49 -4.64 -9.68
C ASP A 103 15.23 -3.89 -10.80
N ARG A 104 16.57 -4.01 -10.83
CA ARG A 104 17.36 -3.43 -11.92
C ARG A 104 17.04 -4.08 -13.26
N HIS A 105 16.89 -5.40 -13.30
CA HIS A 105 16.51 -6.10 -14.52
C HIS A 105 15.13 -5.71 -15.02
N TYR A 106 14.16 -5.54 -14.13
CA TYR A 106 12.83 -5.03 -14.48
C TYR A 106 12.89 -3.66 -15.16
N ILE A 107 13.71 -2.74 -14.63
CA ILE A 107 13.92 -1.41 -15.22
C ILE A 107 14.55 -1.53 -16.61
N ARG A 108 15.59 -2.36 -16.78
CA ARG A 108 16.21 -2.62 -18.11
C ARG A 108 15.20 -3.11 -19.12
N ARG A 109 14.39 -4.10 -18.73
CA ARG A 109 13.35 -4.67 -19.61
C ARG A 109 12.33 -3.62 -20.03
N ARG A 110 11.95 -2.76 -19.10
CA ARG A 110 11.05 -1.64 -19.40
C ARG A 110 11.66 -0.71 -20.46
N VAL A 111 12.89 -0.27 -20.27
CA VAL A 111 13.59 0.62 -21.21
C VAL A 111 13.74 -0.05 -22.60
N GLU A 112 14.03 -1.35 -22.65
CA GLU A 112 14.10 -2.10 -23.90
C GLU A 112 12.74 -2.14 -24.62
N HIS A 113 11.65 -2.39 -23.92
CA HIS A 113 10.29 -2.35 -24.48
C HIS A 113 9.94 -0.94 -24.99
N GLU A 114 10.20 0.09 -24.19
CA GLU A 114 9.99 1.48 -24.60
C GLU A 114 10.78 1.85 -25.86
N ARG A 115 12.05 1.42 -25.97
CA ARG A 115 12.87 1.62 -27.17
C ARG A 115 12.39 0.82 -28.39
N ALA A 116 11.80 -0.34 -28.15
CA ALA A 116 11.19 -1.15 -29.22
C ALA A 116 9.81 -0.63 -29.67
N GLY A 117 9.28 0.41 -29.04
CA GLY A 117 7.91 0.89 -29.26
C GLY A 117 6.84 -0.04 -28.67
N ASP A 118 7.24 -1.04 -27.88
CA ASP A 118 6.31 -1.93 -27.19
C ASP A 118 5.71 -1.20 -25.98
N THR A 119 4.41 -1.02 -25.99
CA THR A 119 3.69 -0.38 -24.91
C THR A 119 3.31 -1.39 -23.83
N GLN A 120 3.70 -1.12 -22.58
CA GLN A 120 3.37 -1.98 -21.45
C GLN A 120 1.98 -1.66 -20.88
N GLU A 121 1.18 -2.69 -20.65
CA GLU A 121 -0.13 -2.55 -19.99
C GLU A 121 -0.01 -1.83 -18.65
N GLY A 122 -0.94 -0.90 -18.36
CA GLY A 122 -0.93 -0.07 -17.16
C GLY A 122 0.04 1.11 -17.21
N SER A 123 0.63 1.46 -18.38
CA SER A 123 1.28 2.76 -18.58
C SER A 123 0.25 3.83 -18.94
N ILE A 124 0.57 5.09 -18.65
CA ILE A 124 -0.25 6.23 -19.04
C ILE A 124 -0.40 6.27 -20.55
N ASP A 125 0.66 6.02 -21.30
CA ASP A 125 0.64 6.07 -22.78
C ASP A 125 -0.35 5.06 -23.38
N VAL A 126 -0.37 3.82 -22.84
CA VAL A 126 -1.34 2.79 -23.24
C VAL A 126 -2.76 3.19 -22.87
N ALA A 127 -2.97 3.70 -21.66
CA ALA A 127 -4.27 4.14 -21.20
C ALA A 127 -4.80 5.27 -22.09
N LEU A 128 -3.97 6.29 -22.38
CA LEU A 128 -4.34 7.40 -23.24
C LEU A 128 -4.60 6.96 -24.69
N ALA A 129 -3.81 6.02 -25.23
CA ALA A 129 -4.05 5.46 -26.55
C ALA A 129 -5.39 4.72 -26.63
N ARG A 130 -5.73 3.90 -25.63
CA ARG A 130 -7.03 3.22 -25.52
C ARG A 130 -8.20 4.20 -25.41
N LEU A 131 -8.03 5.25 -24.58
CA LEU A 131 -9.03 6.30 -24.42
C LEU A 131 -9.28 7.07 -25.72
N ARG A 132 -8.22 7.46 -26.45
CA ARG A 132 -8.32 8.09 -27.77
C ARG A 132 -9.02 7.18 -28.78
N TRP A 133 -8.66 5.89 -28.80
CA TRP A 133 -9.31 4.90 -29.67
C TRP A 133 -10.80 4.73 -29.34
N ALA A 134 -11.16 4.83 -28.06
CA ALA A 134 -12.57 4.82 -27.61
C ALA A 134 -13.29 6.16 -27.86
N GLY A 135 -12.65 7.16 -28.48
CA GLY A 135 -13.25 8.44 -28.80
C GLY A 135 -13.24 9.48 -27.67
N VAL A 136 -12.50 9.24 -26.59
CA VAL A 136 -12.37 10.20 -25.49
C VAL A 136 -11.46 11.35 -25.92
N SER A 137 -12.01 12.57 -25.92
CA SER A 137 -11.27 13.78 -26.32
C SER A 137 -10.31 14.24 -25.19
N PRO A 138 -9.22 14.97 -25.52
CA PRO A 138 -8.35 15.59 -24.52
C PRO A 138 -9.09 16.54 -23.57
N ARG A 139 -10.13 17.22 -24.04
CA ARG A 139 -11.00 18.06 -23.22
C ARG A 139 -11.76 17.24 -22.18
N ALA A 140 -12.38 16.14 -22.58
CA ALA A 140 -13.09 15.26 -21.65
C ALA A 140 -12.14 14.66 -20.61
N LEU A 141 -10.92 14.30 -21.01
CA LEU A 141 -9.89 13.81 -20.11
C LEU A 141 -9.47 14.89 -19.09
N SER A 142 -9.20 16.12 -19.53
CA SER A 142 -8.89 17.26 -18.65
C SER A 142 -10.02 17.53 -17.66
N GLN A 143 -11.29 17.47 -18.10
CA GLN A 143 -12.45 17.61 -17.22
C GLN A 143 -12.54 16.47 -16.19
N THR A 144 -12.29 15.24 -16.60
CA THR A 144 -12.25 14.10 -15.67
C THR A 144 -11.17 14.28 -14.62
N LEU A 145 -9.95 14.67 -15.01
CA LEU A 145 -8.84 14.91 -14.09
C LEU A 145 -9.13 16.06 -13.11
N ALA A 146 -9.90 17.08 -13.54
CA ALA A 146 -10.29 18.20 -12.68
C ALA A 146 -11.16 17.76 -11.49
N HIS A 147 -11.90 16.65 -11.62
CA HIS A 147 -12.76 16.07 -10.58
C HIS A 147 -12.18 14.79 -9.99
N SER A 148 -10.96 14.42 -10.38
CA SER A 148 -10.34 13.18 -9.89
C SER A 148 -9.66 13.33 -8.53
N TYR A 149 -9.61 12.23 -7.80
CA TYR A 149 -8.93 12.11 -6.51
C TYR A 149 -8.25 10.73 -6.43
N VAL A 150 -6.95 10.70 -6.69
CA VAL A 150 -6.15 9.48 -6.64
C VAL A 150 -5.25 9.53 -5.42
N SER A 151 -5.49 8.66 -4.45
CA SER A 151 -4.82 8.72 -3.15
C SER A 151 -4.24 7.37 -2.71
N PRO A 152 -2.95 7.12 -2.95
CA PRO A 152 -2.24 6.08 -2.23
C PRO A 152 -2.00 6.54 -0.79
N VAL A 153 -2.32 5.66 0.17
CA VAL A 153 -2.26 5.94 1.61
C VAL A 153 -1.21 5.03 2.23
N LEU A 154 -0.12 5.60 2.73
CA LEU A 154 0.95 4.83 3.36
C LEU A 154 0.53 4.36 4.76
N THR A 155 0.76 3.08 5.05
CA THR A 155 0.46 2.50 6.37
C THR A 155 1.71 1.94 7.03
N ALA A 156 1.77 1.99 8.36
CA ALA A 156 2.73 1.21 9.13
C ALA A 156 2.17 -0.19 9.31
N HIS A 157 2.90 -1.19 8.98
CA HIS A 157 2.79 -2.62 9.38
C HIS A 157 3.87 -3.40 8.63
N PRO A 158 5.15 -3.11 8.92
CA PRO A 158 6.22 -3.88 8.31
C PRO A 158 6.13 -5.33 8.79
N THR A 159 6.10 -6.26 7.85
CA THR A 159 6.34 -7.68 8.12
C THR A 159 7.84 -7.99 8.08
N GLU A 160 8.65 -7.03 7.65
CA GLU A 160 10.10 -7.04 7.62
C GLU A 160 10.63 -5.91 8.49
N VAL A 161 11.54 -6.24 9.40
CA VAL A 161 12.23 -5.24 10.23
C VAL A 161 13.46 -4.74 9.47
N GLN A 162 13.27 -3.75 8.60
CA GLN A 162 14.42 -3.11 7.92
C GLN A 162 14.86 -1.85 8.67
N ARG A 163 16.17 -1.78 8.93
CA ARG A 163 16.78 -0.55 9.46
C ARG A 163 17.00 0.45 8.35
N LYS A 164 16.86 1.75 8.66
CA LYS A 164 17.14 2.82 7.69
C LYS A 164 18.52 2.68 7.05
N SER A 165 19.54 2.30 7.85
CA SER A 165 20.91 2.06 7.34
C SER A 165 20.99 0.94 6.29
N ILE A 166 20.15 -0.08 6.39
CA ILE A 166 20.06 -1.17 5.39
C ILE A 166 19.40 -0.62 4.11
N LEU A 167 18.26 0.07 4.24
CA LEU A 167 17.59 0.71 3.11
C LEU A 167 18.50 1.69 2.36
N ASP A 168 19.28 2.50 3.08
CA ASP A 168 20.21 3.44 2.47
C ASP A 168 21.38 2.73 1.75
N ALA A 169 21.89 1.63 2.32
CA ALA A 169 22.90 0.80 1.65
C ALA A 169 22.35 0.10 0.41
N GLU A 170 21.12 -0.43 0.46
CA GLU A 170 20.43 -1.02 -0.69
C GLU A 170 20.20 0.00 -1.81
N ARG A 171 19.75 1.22 -1.47
CA ARG A 171 19.65 2.32 -2.45
C ARG A 171 21.00 2.65 -3.10
N GLY A 172 22.07 2.67 -2.30
CA GLY A 172 23.43 2.87 -2.83
C GLY A 172 23.84 1.77 -3.79
N ILE A 173 23.56 0.49 -3.49
CA ILE A 173 23.83 -0.64 -4.40
C ILE A 173 23.00 -0.51 -5.68
N ALA A 174 21.71 -0.17 -5.58
CA ALA A 174 20.85 0.03 -6.75
C ALA A 174 21.38 1.13 -7.68
N GLN A 175 21.85 2.25 -7.13
CA GLN A 175 22.49 3.34 -7.89
C GLN A 175 23.77 2.87 -8.58
N LEU A 176 24.61 2.10 -7.89
CA LEU A 176 25.85 1.55 -8.47
C LEU A 176 25.57 0.55 -9.60
N LEU A 177 24.51 -0.27 -9.49
CA LEU A 177 24.08 -1.14 -10.60
C LEU A 177 23.58 -0.32 -11.80
N THR A 178 22.92 0.80 -11.58
CA THR A 178 22.52 1.74 -12.64
C THR A 178 23.74 2.32 -13.35
N GLY A 179 24.69 2.88 -12.60
CA GLY A 179 25.93 3.41 -13.17
C GLY A 179 26.76 2.34 -13.91
N ARG A 180 26.74 1.08 -13.42
CA ARG A 180 27.39 -0.03 -14.11
C ARG A 180 26.79 -0.31 -15.48
N ASP A 181 25.46 -0.19 -15.62
CA ASP A 181 24.79 -0.33 -16.92
C ASP A 181 25.15 0.80 -17.88
N GLU A 182 25.26 2.02 -17.38
CA GLU A 182 25.65 3.20 -18.18
C GLU A 182 27.08 3.02 -18.73
N ILE A 183 28.01 2.55 -17.89
CA ILE A 183 29.39 2.26 -18.32
C ILE A 183 29.37 1.17 -19.41
N LYS A 184 28.65 0.07 -19.20
CA LYS A 184 28.53 -1.03 -20.17
C LYS A 184 27.91 -0.58 -21.49
N ALA A 185 26.83 0.22 -21.42
CA ALA A 185 26.15 0.74 -22.60
C ALA A 185 27.09 1.65 -23.40
N ARG A 186 27.79 2.58 -22.76
CA ARG A 186 28.77 3.45 -23.41
C ARG A 186 29.88 2.65 -24.09
N ALA A 187 30.41 1.65 -23.40
CA ALA A 187 31.45 0.79 -23.97
C ALA A 187 30.99 -0.02 -25.20
N GLN A 188 29.70 -0.41 -25.25
CA GLN A 188 29.11 -1.09 -26.40
C GLN A 188 28.89 -0.14 -27.60
N PHE A 189 28.57 1.13 -27.36
CA PHE A 189 28.33 2.12 -28.41
C PHE A 189 29.63 2.67 -29.06
N SER A 190 30.79 2.44 -28.47
CA SER A 190 32.09 2.93 -28.96
C SER A 190 32.55 2.27 -30.29
N GLY A 191 31.80 1.34 -30.83
CA GLY A 191 32.04 0.71 -32.13
C GLY A 191 33.40 -0.05 -32.19
N SER A 192 34.22 0.24 -33.21
CA SER A 192 35.52 -0.39 -33.40
C SER A 192 36.62 0.14 -32.45
N VAL A 193 36.36 1.26 -31.75
CA VAL A 193 37.29 1.84 -30.77
C VAL A 193 37.00 1.22 -29.40
N LYS A 194 37.96 0.45 -28.85
CA LYS A 194 37.82 -0.06 -27.49
C LYS A 194 37.80 1.13 -26.49
N ASP A 195 36.75 1.26 -25.70
CA ASP A 195 36.69 2.20 -24.57
C ASP A 195 37.72 1.76 -23.52
N ALA A 196 38.89 2.39 -23.53
CA ALA A 196 40.01 2.08 -22.62
C ALA A 196 39.71 2.46 -21.16
N LEU A 197 38.71 3.33 -20.90
CA LEU A 197 38.31 3.75 -19.58
C LEU A 197 37.32 2.77 -18.92
N ALA A 198 36.45 2.14 -19.70
CA ALA A 198 35.40 1.26 -19.20
C ALA A 198 35.89 0.17 -18.23
N PRO A 199 37.00 -0.51 -18.44
CA PRO A 199 37.53 -1.52 -17.51
C PRO A 199 37.92 -0.91 -16.15
N ARG A 200 38.47 0.30 -16.13
CA ARG A 200 38.87 1.00 -14.91
C ARG A 200 37.64 1.47 -14.15
N GLU A 201 36.64 2.03 -14.83
CA GLU A 201 35.38 2.45 -14.25
C GLU A 201 34.57 1.29 -13.70
N LEU A 202 34.53 0.15 -14.41
CA LEU A 202 33.87 -1.08 -13.93
C LEU A 202 34.58 -1.64 -12.68
N ALA A 203 35.91 -1.58 -12.62
CA ALA A 203 36.66 -1.99 -11.44
C ALA A 203 36.40 -1.06 -10.23
N ALA A 204 36.37 0.26 -10.46
CA ALA A 204 36.03 1.24 -9.43
C ALA A 204 34.59 1.06 -8.92
N ASN A 205 33.64 0.82 -9.82
CA ASN A 205 32.24 0.52 -9.49
C ASN A 205 32.14 -0.77 -8.65
N GLU A 206 32.86 -1.82 -9.01
CA GLU A 206 32.88 -3.08 -8.26
C GLU A 206 33.49 -2.91 -6.86
N ALA A 207 34.54 -2.11 -6.72
CA ALA A 207 35.10 -1.78 -5.42
C ALA A 207 34.08 -1.03 -4.51
N GLN A 208 33.30 -0.11 -5.08
CA GLN A 208 32.23 0.57 -4.37
C GLN A 208 31.08 -0.38 -3.99
N LEU A 209 30.67 -1.29 -4.90
CA LEU A 209 29.69 -2.34 -4.60
C LEU A 209 30.18 -3.21 -3.44
N ARG A 210 31.43 -3.63 -3.46
CA ARG A 210 32.04 -4.40 -2.39
C ARG A 210 32.01 -3.66 -1.05
N ALA A 211 32.33 -2.37 -1.03
CA ALA A 211 32.27 -1.56 0.19
C ALA A 211 30.83 -1.49 0.76
N ARG A 212 29.82 -1.34 -0.11
CA ARG A 212 28.40 -1.35 0.31
C ARG A 212 27.95 -2.72 0.81
N VAL A 213 28.32 -3.81 0.16
CA VAL A 213 28.02 -5.18 0.61
C VAL A 213 28.71 -5.49 1.93
N MET A 214 29.96 -5.07 2.12
CA MET A 214 30.68 -5.20 3.39
C MET A 214 29.99 -4.39 4.50
N GLN A 215 29.53 -3.16 4.20
CA GLN A 215 28.74 -2.34 5.12
C GLN A 215 27.44 -3.07 5.53
N LEU A 216 26.72 -3.67 4.57
CA LEU A 216 25.54 -4.49 4.87
C LEU A 216 25.89 -5.68 5.76
N TRP A 217 26.94 -6.45 5.41
CA TRP A 217 27.36 -7.63 6.18
C TRP A 217 27.69 -7.31 7.64
N HIS A 218 28.30 -6.16 7.90
CA HIS A 218 28.60 -5.68 9.25
C HIS A 218 27.46 -4.91 9.93
N THR A 219 26.36 -4.65 9.22
CA THR A 219 25.18 -4.01 9.79
C THR A 219 24.28 -5.08 10.42
N ARG A 220 23.83 -4.87 11.64
CA ARG A 220 22.88 -5.77 12.30
C ARG A 220 21.54 -5.72 11.59
N LEU A 221 21.00 -6.88 11.18
CA LEU A 221 19.68 -6.99 10.53
C LEU A 221 18.54 -6.57 11.47
N LEU A 222 18.58 -7.08 12.70
CA LEU A 222 17.54 -6.80 13.69
C LEU A 222 17.89 -5.55 14.51
N ARG A 223 16.86 -4.83 14.92
CA ARG A 223 17.00 -3.73 15.90
C ARG A 223 17.15 -4.32 17.30
N TYR A 224 17.88 -3.62 18.16
CA TYR A 224 17.98 -3.97 19.58
C TYR A 224 16.75 -3.53 20.37
N SER A 225 16.19 -2.37 20.02
CA SER A 225 14.99 -1.80 20.63
C SER A 225 13.77 -1.92 19.71
N ARG A 226 12.59 -1.93 20.28
CA ARG A 226 11.33 -1.81 19.53
C ARG A 226 11.31 -0.54 18.68
N LEU A 227 10.71 -0.63 17.50
CA LEU A 227 10.37 0.54 16.70
C LEU A 227 9.41 1.44 17.47
N THR A 228 9.76 2.71 17.55
CA THR A 228 8.83 3.75 18.01
C THR A 228 7.98 4.24 16.85
N VAL A 229 6.84 4.88 17.13
CA VAL A 229 6.04 5.53 16.08
C VAL A 229 6.84 6.64 15.39
N SER A 230 7.73 7.32 16.10
CA SER A 230 8.64 8.32 15.50
C SER A 230 9.59 7.69 14.48
N ASP A 231 10.14 6.50 14.73
CA ASP A 231 10.96 5.78 13.75
C ASP A 231 10.15 5.41 12.50
N GLU A 232 8.88 5.00 12.67
CA GLU A 232 7.99 4.67 11.56
C GLU A 232 7.69 5.92 10.71
N ILE A 233 7.47 7.08 11.35
CA ILE A 233 7.28 8.37 10.69
C ILE A 233 8.51 8.72 9.84
N GLU A 234 9.72 8.70 10.43
CA GLU A 234 10.96 9.02 9.71
C GLU A 234 11.24 8.05 8.55
N ASN A 235 10.92 6.76 8.73
CA ASN A 235 11.05 5.79 7.66
C ASN A 235 10.11 6.10 6.48
N ALA A 236 8.84 6.43 6.77
CA ALA A 236 7.88 6.82 5.73
C ALA A 236 8.32 8.09 4.99
N LEU A 237 8.81 9.11 5.71
CA LEU A 237 9.29 10.35 5.12
C LEU A 237 10.45 10.14 4.14
N SER A 238 11.29 9.12 4.37
CA SER A 238 12.39 8.78 3.47
C SER A 238 11.92 8.39 2.05
N TYR A 239 10.70 7.87 1.89
CA TYR A 239 10.14 7.57 0.56
C TYR A 239 9.62 8.83 -0.14
N TYR A 240 9.15 9.83 0.62
CA TYR A 240 8.80 11.13 0.05
C TYR A 240 10.03 11.83 -0.52
N GLU A 241 11.12 11.88 0.25
CA GLU A 241 12.39 12.48 -0.17
C GLU A 241 13.02 11.76 -1.36
N ALA A 242 13.03 10.42 -1.34
CA ALA A 242 13.67 9.62 -2.38
C ALA A 242 12.86 9.57 -3.68
N THR A 243 11.53 9.51 -3.60
CA THR A 243 10.66 9.15 -4.73
C THR A 243 9.54 10.14 -4.98
N PHE A 244 8.61 10.37 -4.04
CA PHE A 244 7.37 11.04 -4.36
C PHE A 244 7.55 12.51 -4.76
N LEU A 245 8.34 13.28 -4.02
CA LEU A 245 8.60 14.70 -4.30
C LEU A 245 9.23 14.93 -5.67
N ARG A 246 9.92 13.92 -6.19
CA ARG A 246 10.58 13.97 -7.49
C ARG A 246 9.71 13.41 -8.62
N GLU A 247 9.07 12.26 -8.41
CA GLU A 247 8.45 11.51 -9.50
C GLU A 247 6.99 11.92 -9.76
N VAL A 248 6.26 12.44 -8.74
CA VAL A 248 4.90 12.95 -8.94
C VAL A 248 4.87 14.15 -9.89
N PRO A 249 5.71 15.20 -9.75
CA PRO A 249 5.76 16.29 -10.72
C PRO A 249 6.11 15.85 -12.15
N ARG A 250 6.97 14.83 -12.29
CA ARG A 250 7.33 14.25 -13.60
C ARG A 250 6.17 13.54 -14.26
N LEU A 251 5.33 12.85 -13.46
CA LEU A 251 4.11 12.21 -13.95
C LEU A 251 3.15 13.27 -14.53
N TYR A 252 2.97 14.39 -13.83
CA TYR A 252 2.16 15.51 -14.32
C TYR A 252 2.73 16.12 -15.61
N ALA A 253 4.03 16.34 -15.68
CA ALA A 253 4.68 16.86 -16.89
C ALA A 253 4.47 15.93 -18.10
N GLY A 254 4.39 14.61 -17.88
CA GLY A 254 3.99 13.65 -18.92
C GLY A 254 2.56 13.87 -19.39
N LEU A 255 1.60 13.96 -18.47
CA LEU A 255 0.19 14.21 -18.79
C LEU A 255 -0.03 15.56 -19.47
N GLU A 256 0.63 16.63 -19.02
CA GLU A 256 0.55 17.96 -19.60
C GLU A 256 1.03 17.98 -21.06
N ARG A 257 2.09 17.26 -21.40
CA ARG A 257 2.54 17.10 -22.79
C ARG A 257 1.52 16.39 -23.65
N GLU A 258 0.87 15.35 -23.13
CA GLU A 258 -0.12 14.57 -23.86
C GLU A 258 -1.46 15.30 -24.06
N LEU A 259 -1.86 16.15 -23.11
CA LEU A 259 -3.07 16.95 -23.20
C LEU A 259 -2.87 18.28 -23.94
N GLY A 260 -1.65 18.74 -24.13
CA GLY A 260 -1.30 19.93 -24.88
C GLY A 260 -1.92 21.21 -24.31
N ALA A 261 -2.87 21.80 -25.03
CA ALA A 261 -3.53 23.06 -24.63
C ALA A 261 -4.52 22.90 -23.45
N TYR A 262 -4.87 21.68 -23.04
CA TYR A 262 -5.83 21.45 -21.99
C TYR A 262 -5.14 21.34 -20.63
N PRO A 263 -5.61 22.05 -19.59
CA PRO A 263 -4.96 22.04 -18.29
C PRO A 263 -5.10 20.69 -17.57
N VAL A 264 -4.07 20.30 -16.83
CA VAL A 264 -4.10 19.16 -15.91
C VAL A 264 -4.24 19.69 -14.49
N ALA A 265 -5.41 19.49 -13.90
CA ALA A 265 -5.64 19.86 -12.52
C ALA A 265 -4.84 18.96 -11.55
N SER A 266 -4.60 19.44 -10.34
CA SER A 266 -3.96 18.66 -9.29
C SER A 266 -4.96 17.66 -8.72
N PHE A 267 -4.85 16.38 -9.11
CA PHE A 267 -5.76 15.29 -8.73
C PHE A 267 -5.12 14.27 -7.76
N PHE A 268 -3.81 14.27 -7.64
CA PHE A 268 -3.08 13.33 -6.82
C PHE A 268 -3.00 13.84 -5.37
N ARG A 269 -3.33 12.98 -4.40
CA ARG A 269 -3.31 13.32 -2.97
C ARG A 269 -2.68 12.18 -2.20
N MET A 270 -1.51 12.42 -1.63
CA MET A 270 -0.87 11.44 -0.76
C MET A 270 -1.60 11.35 0.58
N GLY A 271 -1.87 10.14 1.03
CA GLY A 271 -2.42 9.86 2.35
C GLY A 271 -1.42 9.16 3.26
N GLN A 272 -1.62 9.25 4.57
CA GLN A 272 -0.77 8.61 5.56
C GLN A 272 -1.53 8.21 6.81
N TRP A 273 -1.30 7.01 7.32
CA TRP A 273 -1.85 6.54 8.60
C TRP A 273 -0.85 6.66 9.75
N ILE A 274 0.45 6.74 9.42
CA ILE A 274 1.52 6.73 10.41
C ILE A 274 1.47 8.04 11.22
N GLY A 275 1.23 7.91 12.50
CA GLY A 275 1.02 9.04 13.42
C GLY A 275 -0.45 9.42 13.65
N GLY A 276 -1.43 8.84 12.89
CA GLY A 276 -2.87 9.09 13.06
C GLY A 276 -3.69 7.85 13.38
N ASP A 277 -3.17 6.67 13.08
CA ASP A 277 -3.86 5.40 13.27
C ASP A 277 -3.65 4.86 14.69
N ARG A 278 -4.73 4.90 15.48
CA ARG A 278 -4.74 4.53 16.90
C ARG A 278 -5.39 3.18 17.17
N ASP A 279 -6.04 2.57 16.18
CA ASP A 279 -6.72 1.29 16.37
C ASP A 279 -5.76 0.24 16.94
N GLY A 280 -5.93 -0.05 18.23
CA GLY A 280 -5.10 -0.96 19.02
C GLY A 280 -3.60 -0.57 19.07
N ASN A 281 -3.25 0.69 18.91
CA ASN A 281 -1.89 1.21 19.12
C ASN A 281 -1.88 2.33 20.17
N PRO A 282 -1.63 2.02 21.45
CA PRO A 282 -1.62 3.01 22.53
C PRO A 282 -0.46 4.02 22.41
N ASN A 283 0.52 3.76 21.55
CA ASN A 283 1.67 4.64 21.35
C ASN A 283 1.40 5.81 20.38
N VAL A 284 0.24 5.84 19.73
CA VAL A 284 -0.19 6.97 18.90
C VAL A 284 -1.06 7.89 19.76
N THR A 285 -0.50 9.01 20.14
CA THR A 285 -1.10 10.05 21.01
C THR A 285 -1.26 11.37 20.23
N ALA A 286 -1.86 12.39 20.88
CA ALA A 286 -1.92 13.73 20.33
C ALA A 286 -0.52 14.29 20.00
N ASP A 287 0.46 14.09 20.88
CA ASP A 287 1.84 14.52 20.65
C ASP A 287 2.48 13.81 19.45
N THR A 288 2.17 12.53 19.27
CA THR A 288 2.62 11.75 18.10
C THR A 288 2.04 12.31 16.80
N LEU A 289 0.77 12.68 16.80
CA LEU A 289 0.10 13.31 15.65
C LEU A 289 0.74 14.67 15.32
N GLU A 290 0.97 15.51 16.34
CA GLU A 290 1.64 16.80 16.17
C GLU A 290 3.08 16.64 15.65
N TYR A 291 3.82 15.66 16.16
CA TYR A 291 5.16 15.32 15.68
C TYR A 291 5.13 14.88 14.20
N ALA A 292 4.21 14.01 13.83
CA ALA A 292 4.08 13.53 12.44
C ALA A 292 3.87 14.68 11.46
N LEU A 293 2.90 15.57 11.73
CA LEU A 293 2.59 16.69 10.86
C LEU A 293 3.70 17.74 10.82
N ARG A 294 4.36 17.99 11.96
CA ARG A 294 5.54 18.87 12.00
C ARG A 294 6.67 18.36 11.11
N ARG A 295 6.98 17.04 11.21
CA ARG A 295 8.05 16.43 10.39
C ARG A 295 7.69 16.39 8.92
N GLN A 296 6.43 16.08 8.58
CA GLN A 296 5.94 16.15 7.21
C GLN A 296 6.10 17.55 6.63
N SER A 297 5.65 18.57 7.35
CA SER A 297 5.78 19.97 6.94
C SER A 297 7.24 20.37 6.74
N GLU A 298 8.11 19.94 7.64
CA GLU A 298 9.55 20.22 7.53
C GLU A 298 10.16 19.62 6.24
N VAL A 299 9.83 18.37 5.91
CA VAL A 299 10.31 17.71 4.68
C VAL A 299 9.81 18.45 3.44
N SER A 300 8.51 18.78 3.39
CA SER A 300 7.91 19.50 2.26
C SER A 300 8.57 20.85 2.03
N ILE A 301 8.66 21.69 3.07
CA ILE A 301 9.17 23.04 2.94
C ILE A 301 10.69 23.05 2.66
N ARG A 302 11.48 22.14 3.27
CA ARG A 302 12.92 22.03 2.99
C ARG A 302 13.19 21.61 1.54
N HIS A 303 12.37 20.74 0.97
CA HIS A 303 12.46 20.40 -0.44
C HIS A 303 12.18 21.63 -1.31
N MET A 304 11.10 22.36 -1.05
CA MET A 304 10.73 23.55 -1.82
C MET A 304 11.80 24.64 -1.68
N LEU A 305 12.38 24.87 -0.48
CA LEU A 305 13.49 25.80 -0.27
C LEU A 305 14.72 25.42 -1.12
N THR A 306 15.03 24.13 -1.20
CA THR A 306 16.15 23.64 -2.01
C THR A 306 15.92 23.90 -3.49
N GLU A 307 14.73 23.60 -3.99
CA GLU A 307 14.38 23.80 -5.41
C GLU A 307 14.26 25.28 -5.75
N LEU A 308 13.72 26.10 -4.85
CA LEU A 308 13.64 27.56 -5.00
C LEU A 308 15.02 28.20 -5.10
N HIS A 309 15.96 27.74 -4.25
CA HIS A 309 17.35 28.21 -4.31
C HIS A 309 18.04 27.83 -5.62
N ARG A 310 17.84 26.60 -6.10
CA ARG A 310 18.38 26.14 -7.39
C ARG A 310 17.78 26.92 -8.56
N LEU A 311 16.47 27.18 -8.52
CA LEU A 311 15.77 28.00 -9.50
C LEU A 311 16.34 29.43 -9.54
N GLY A 312 16.64 30.03 -8.37
CA GLY A 312 17.29 31.33 -8.29
C GLY A 312 18.70 31.36 -8.91
N ALA A 313 19.43 30.23 -8.88
CA ALA A 313 20.71 30.13 -9.58
C ALA A 313 20.56 30.00 -11.11
N GLU A 314 19.48 29.42 -11.57
CA GLU A 314 19.21 29.22 -13.01
C GLU A 314 18.59 30.46 -13.66
N LEU A 315 17.81 31.28 -12.93
CA LEU A 315 17.08 32.42 -13.45
C LEU A 315 17.86 33.77 -13.25
N SER A 316 19.12 33.79 -13.59
CA SER A 316 19.95 35.00 -13.61
C SER A 316 19.76 35.77 -14.93
N LEU A 317 18.50 36.08 -15.27
CA LEU A 317 18.14 36.76 -16.51
C LEU A 317 18.13 38.28 -16.26
N SER A 318 18.82 39.02 -17.17
CA SER A 318 19.01 40.45 -17.04
C SER A 318 17.90 41.27 -17.69
N ALA A 319 17.39 42.27 -17.02
CA ALA A 319 16.43 43.24 -17.52
C ALA A 319 16.98 44.11 -18.69
N ARG A 320 18.25 43.99 -18.99
CA ARG A 320 18.86 44.60 -20.18
C ARG A 320 18.72 43.79 -21.45
N LEU A 321 18.34 42.47 -21.29
CA LEU A 321 18.30 41.52 -22.40
C LEU A 321 16.88 40.98 -22.62
N VAL A 322 16.03 41.06 -21.61
CA VAL A 322 14.68 40.47 -21.62
C VAL A 322 13.72 41.45 -20.96
N ASP A 323 12.51 41.59 -21.53
CA ASP A 323 11.44 42.41 -20.95
C ASP A 323 10.71 41.60 -19.85
N PHE A 324 10.21 42.31 -18.85
CA PHE A 324 9.49 41.73 -17.71
C PHE A 324 8.10 42.33 -17.58
N SER A 325 7.12 41.49 -17.18
CA SER A 325 5.79 41.98 -16.90
C SER A 325 5.77 42.94 -15.69
N PRO A 326 4.80 43.85 -15.60
CA PRO A 326 4.64 44.70 -14.41
C PRO A 326 4.49 43.94 -13.13
N GLU A 327 3.79 42.81 -13.16
CA GLU A 327 3.58 41.90 -12.00
C GLU A 327 4.90 41.26 -11.55
N MET A 328 5.75 40.88 -12.52
CA MET A 328 7.08 40.34 -12.22
C MET A 328 7.97 41.38 -11.59
N GLN A 329 7.96 42.62 -12.12
CA GLN A 329 8.70 43.74 -11.56
C GLN A 329 8.23 44.04 -10.13
N ALA A 330 6.91 44.09 -9.91
CA ALA A 330 6.35 44.33 -8.57
C ALA A 330 6.72 43.19 -7.58
N LEU A 331 6.79 41.94 -8.04
CA LEU A 331 7.26 40.82 -7.21
C LEU A 331 8.74 40.99 -6.82
N ALA A 332 9.59 41.41 -7.76
CA ALA A 332 11.01 41.66 -7.51
C ALA A 332 11.21 42.82 -6.56
N GLU A 333 10.41 43.88 -6.64
CA GLU A 333 10.47 45.05 -5.77
C GLU A 333 10.07 44.77 -4.33
N ARG A 334 9.20 43.78 -4.11
CA ARG A 334 8.87 43.30 -2.74
C ARG A 334 10.00 42.54 -2.07
N SER A 335 11.05 42.18 -2.80
CA SER A 335 12.18 41.42 -2.26
C SER A 335 13.07 42.31 -1.36
N PRO A 336 13.54 41.78 -0.23
CA PRO A 336 14.50 42.47 0.63
C PRO A 336 15.93 42.47 0.04
N ASP A 337 16.14 41.91 -1.13
CA ASP A 337 17.46 41.80 -1.75
C ASP A 337 17.90 43.14 -2.33
N GLN A 338 18.92 43.74 -1.70
CA GLN A 338 19.53 45.02 -2.06
C GLN A 338 20.90 44.84 -2.74
N SER A 339 21.25 43.63 -3.19
CA SER A 339 22.54 43.37 -3.81
C SER A 339 22.69 44.13 -5.13
N GLU A 340 23.75 44.94 -5.23
CA GLU A 340 24.09 45.69 -6.45
C GLU A 340 24.28 44.74 -7.66
N HIS A 341 24.79 43.55 -7.44
CA HIS A 341 25.01 42.53 -8.47
C HIS A 341 23.72 41.93 -9.05
N ARG A 342 22.56 42.16 -8.41
CA ARG A 342 21.27 41.61 -8.80
C ARG A 342 20.20 42.65 -9.11
N GLN A 343 20.59 43.91 -9.26
CA GLN A 343 19.65 45.01 -9.53
C GLN A 343 18.92 44.82 -10.86
N ASP A 344 19.60 44.29 -11.87
CA ASP A 344 19.01 44.00 -13.19
C ASP A 344 18.56 42.53 -13.35
N GLU A 345 18.46 41.75 -12.24
CA GLU A 345 17.98 40.34 -12.26
C GLU A 345 16.64 40.19 -11.51
N PRO A 346 15.50 40.63 -12.06
CA PRO A 346 14.21 40.62 -11.35
C PRO A 346 13.77 39.25 -10.86
N TYR A 347 13.92 38.17 -11.66
CA TYR A 347 13.57 36.81 -11.24
C TYR A 347 14.37 36.40 -10.01
N ARG A 348 15.67 36.62 -10.02
CA ARG A 348 16.52 36.18 -8.91
C ARG A 348 16.25 36.99 -7.65
N ARG A 349 15.96 38.27 -7.77
CA ARG A 349 15.51 39.11 -6.66
C ARG A 349 14.21 38.62 -6.07
N ALA A 350 13.19 38.37 -6.92
CA ALA A 350 11.92 37.82 -6.47
C ALA A 350 12.09 36.47 -5.74
N LEU A 351 12.85 35.55 -6.32
CA LEU A 351 13.13 34.24 -5.72
C LEU A 351 13.87 34.34 -4.38
N THR A 352 14.76 35.35 -4.21
CA THR A 352 15.39 35.63 -2.93
C THR A 352 14.36 36.07 -1.87
N GLY A 353 13.39 36.90 -2.24
CA GLY A 353 12.30 37.32 -1.36
C GLY A 353 11.37 36.14 -1.02
N MET A 354 11.03 35.34 -2.00
CA MET A 354 10.22 34.13 -1.81
C MET A 354 10.91 33.10 -0.91
N TYR A 355 12.24 32.93 -1.06
CA TYR A 355 13.04 32.09 -0.16
C TYR A 355 12.96 32.58 1.28
N ALA A 356 13.11 33.90 1.51
CA ALA A 356 13.02 34.47 2.83
C ALA A 356 11.63 34.27 3.47
N ARG A 357 10.54 34.42 2.70
CA ARG A 357 9.18 34.15 3.15
C ARG A 357 9.00 32.66 3.50
N LEU A 358 9.47 31.77 2.64
CA LEU A 358 9.35 30.33 2.85
C LEU A 358 10.20 29.83 4.03
N ALA A 359 11.37 30.44 4.27
CA ALA A 359 12.19 30.19 5.46
C ALA A 359 11.45 30.63 6.74
N ALA A 360 10.77 31.77 6.70
CA ALA A 360 9.91 32.22 7.81
C ALA A 360 8.72 31.26 8.03
N THR A 361 8.13 30.71 6.97
CA THR A 361 7.09 29.68 7.05
C THR A 361 7.61 28.41 7.73
N LEU A 362 8.80 27.94 7.35
CA LEU A 362 9.44 26.80 8.01
C LEU A 362 9.59 27.02 9.51
N LYS A 363 10.11 28.20 9.90
CA LYS A 363 10.30 28.54 11.31
C LYS A 363 8.98 28.62 12.06
N SER A 364 7.96 29.26 11.48
CA SER A 364 6.65 29.42 12.09
C SER A 364 5.93 28.09 12.29
N LEU A 365 5.93 27.21 11.26
CA LEU A 365 5.20 25.95 11.30
C LEU A 365 5.93 24.85 12.08
N THR A 366 7.26 24.81 12.01
CA THR A 366 8.03 23.67 12.51
C THR A 366 9.03 24.01 13.62
N GLY A 367 9.34 25.29 13.80
CA GLY A 367 10.46 25.75 14.64
C GLY A 367 11.83 25.54 14.00
N GLY A 368 11.89 24.92 12.81
CA GLY A 368 13.13 24.62 12.10
C GLY A 368 13.74 25.85 11.42
N GLU A 369 15.04 25.78 11.13
CA GLU A 369 15.74 26.83 10.38
C GLU A 369 16.09 26.33 8.97
N ALA A 370 16.05 27.23 7.99
CA ALA A 370 16.47 26.95 6.63
C ALA A 370 17.99 26.70 6.58
N ALA A 371 18.42 25.80 5.69
CA ALA A 371 19.85 25.46 5.55
C ALA A 371 20.71 26.63 5.14
N ARG A 372 20.13 27.65 4.52
CA ARG A 372 20.78 28.93 4.17
C ARG A 372 20.03 30.05 4.84
N HIS A 373 20.79 31.01 5.37
CA HIS A 373 20.20 32.21 5.97
C HIS A 373 19.43 33.02 4.92
N ALA A 374 18.25 33.48 5.30
CA ALA A 374 17.52 34.46 4.50
C ALA A 374 18.27 35.79 4.47
N VAL A 375 18.15 36.54 3.36
CA VAL A 375 18.82 37.86 3.22
C VAL A 375 18.32 38.84 4.27
N ALA A 376 17.02 38.81 4.58
CA ALA A 376 16.40 39.53 5.69
C ALA A 376 15.13 38.81 6.14
N PRO A 377 14.68 38.99 7.39
CA PRO A 377 13.42 38.47 7.86
C PRO A 377 12.22 38.93 6.98
N GLN A 378 11.30 38.04 6.65
CA GLN A 378 10.10 38.32 5.89
C GLN A 378 8.87 37.70 6.56
N ASN A 379 7.70 38.19 6.22
CA ASN A 379 6.44 37.58 6.64
C ASN A 379 6.28 36.17 6.00
N PRO A 380 5.87 35.16 6.76
CA PRO A 380 5.68 33.83 6.21
C PRO A 380 4.59 33.77 5.15
N TYR A 381 4.65 32.79 4.27
CA TYR A 381 3.48 32.32 3.55
C TYR A 381 2.55 31.60 4.52
N LEU A 382 1.30 32.00 4.57
CA LEU A 382 0.30 31.34 5.42
C LEU A 382 -0.27 30.10 4.75
N LEU A 383 -0.43 30.15 3.43
CA LEU A 383 -0.96 29.06 2.60
C LEU A 383 0.02 28.74 1.46
N ALA A 384 0.05 27.49 1.04
CA ALA A 384 0.88 27.07 -0.10
C ALA A 384 0.42 27.71 -1.42
N GLU A 385 -0.85 28.03 -1.52
CA GLU A 385 -1.45 28.73 -2.65
C GLU A 385 -0.86 30.12 -2.87
N GLU A 386 -0.41 30.81 -1.82
CA GLU A 386 0.30 32.10 -1.95
C GLU A 386 1.67 31.93 -2.63
N LEU A 387 2.40 30.88 -2.26
CA LEU A 387 3.66 30.53 -2.91
C LEU A 387 3.42 30.16 -4.40
N VAL A 388 2.38 29.36 -4.66
CA VAL A 388 1.98 29.00 -6.04
C VAL A 388 1.64 30.25 -6.85
N ALA A 389 0.94 31.22 -6.28
CA ALA A 389 0.58 32.47 -6.96
C ALA A 389 1.85 33.26 -7.35
N ASP A 390 2.81 33.42 -6.44
CA ASP A 390 4.08 34.09 -6.73
C ASP A 390 4.90 33.33 -7.81
N LEU A 391 4.95 31.99 -7.77
CA LEU A 391 5.62 31.16 -8.79
C LEU A 391 4.93 31.27 -10.17
N ARG A 392 3.61 31.40 -10.21
CA ARG A 392 2.82 31.56 -11.43
C ARG A 392 3.09 32.92 -12.11
N ILE A 393 3.39 34.00 -11.35
CA ILE A 393 3.84 35.28 -11.90
C ILE A 393 5.16 35.08 -12.67
N ILE A 394 6.11 34.35 -12.10
CA ILE A 394 7.39 34.03 -12.76
C ILE A 394 7.15 33.21 -14.03
N GLU A 395 6.28 32.19 -13.96
CA GLU A 395 5.93 31.34 -15.10
C GLU A 395 5.33 32.18 -16.25
N THR A 396 4.33 33.00 -15.96
CA THR A 396 3.68 33.86 -16.96
C THR A 396 4.67 34.79 -17.62
N SER A 397 5.53 35.42 -16.85
CA SER A 397 6.58 36.32 -17.36
C SER A 397 7.59 35.58 -18.26
N LEU A 398 8.04 34.38 -17.87
CA LEU A 398 8.93 33.56 -18.72
C LEU A 398 8.27 33.15 -20.02
N LEU A 399 7.00 32.69 -19.98
CA LEU A 399 6.27 32.26 -21.17
C LEU A 399 6.06 33.41 -22.18
N ALA A 400 5.82 34.63 -21.70
CA ALA A 400 5.70 35.80 -22.55
C ALA A 400 7.01 36.12 -23.30
N GLN A 401 8.15 35.64 -22.82
CA GLN A 401 9.48 35.82 -23.40
C GLN A 401 10.04 34.55 -24.05
N HIS A 402 9.18 33.65 -24.50
CA HIS A 402 9.55 32.38 -25.13
C HIS A 402 10.39 31.47 -24.20
N GLY A 403 10.32 31.66 -22.88
CA GLY A 403 11.09 30.93 -21.86
C GLY A 403 10.47 29.59 -21.45
N GLU A 404 9.63 28.98 -22.27
CA GLU A 404 8.96 27.71 -21.93
C GLU A 404 9.94 26.58 -21.58
N ALA A 405 11.03 26.46 -22.34
CA ALA A 405 12.05 25.45 -22.08
C ALA A 405 12.71 25.62 -20.69
N ILE A 406 12.87 26.87 -20.27
CA ILE A 406 13.42 27.21 -18.93
C ILE A 406 12.39 26.86 -17.85
N ALA A 407 11.12 27.27 -18.05
CA ALA A 407 10.07 27.03 -17.07
C ALA A 407 9.79 25.52 -16.84
N GLN A 408 9.91 24.71 -17.88
CA GLN A 408 9.65 23.26 -17.81
C GLN A 408 10.65 22.49 -16.94
N GLN A 409 11.87 22.96 -16.80
CA GLN A 409 12.93 22.21 -16.14
C GLN A 409 12.78 22.13 -14.63
N ARG A 410 12.46 23.26 -13.97
CA ARG A 410 12.38 23.35 -12.51
C ARG A 410 11.16 24.11 -12.00
N LEU A 411 10.77 25.21 -12.67
CA LEU A 411 9.69 26.06 -12.20
C LEU A 411 8.35 25.31 -12.18
N LYS A 412 7.93 24.71 -13.31
CA LYS A 412 6.68 23.93 -13.39
C LYS A 412 6.68 22.73 -12.43
N PRO A 413 7.74 21.92 -12.33
CA PRO A 413 7.85 20.90 -11.29
C PRO A 413 7.71 21.44 -9.86
N LEU A 414 8.29 22.60 -9.55
CA LEU A 414 8.17 23.22 -8.22
C LEU A 414 6.74 23.69 -7.94
N ILE A 415 6.10 24.35 -8.91
CA ILE A 415 4.68 24.73 -8.82
C ILE A 415 3.83 23.48 -8.53
N ARG A 416 4.03 22.41 -9.30
CA ARG A 416 3.29 21.16 -9.12
C ARG A 416 3.55 20.51 -7.75
N THR A 417 4.78 20.59 -7.27
CA THR A 417 5.12 20.13 -5.92
C THR A 417 4.35 20.91 -4.86
N ALA A 418 4.29 22.22 -4.96
CA ALA A 418 3.55 23.06 -4.03
C ALA A 418 2.03 22.79 -4.07
N GLU A 419 1.46 22.56 -5.26
CA GLU A 419 0.03 22.25 -5.45
C GLU A 419 -0.36 20.89 -4.89
N VAL A 420 0.50 19.85 -5.07
CA VAL A 420 0.18 18.48 -4.65
C VAL A 420 0.46 18.25 -3.17
N PHE A 421 1.61 18.69 -2.69
CA PHE A 421 2.09 18.38 -1.35
C PHE A 421 1.80 19.50 -0.34
N GLY A 422 1.57 20.73 -0.81
CA GLY A 422 1.36 21.87 0.08
C GLY A 422 2.47 22.01 1.13
N PHE A 423 2.18 22.64 2.25
CA PHE A 423 3.08 22.66 3.40
C PHE A 423 2.88 21.44 4.33
N HIS A 424 1.84 20.64 4.12
CA HIS A 424 1.49 19.47 4.95
C HIS A 424 2.08 18.16 4.45
N LEU A 425 2.60 18.07 3.23
CA LEU A 425 3.17 16.92 2.54
C LEU A 425 2.14 15.82 2.20
N ALA A 426 1.41 15.30 3.18
CA ALA A 426 0.40 14.27 3.03
C ALA A 426 -0.75 14.47 4.01
N THR A 427 -1.94 14.03 3.62
CA THR A 427 -3.12 13.99 4.49
C THR A 427 -2.99 12.85 5.49
N VAL A 428 -2.97 13.16 6.79
CA VAL A 428 -2.99 12.15 7.85
C VAL A 428 -4.45 11.76 8.12
N ASP A 429 -4.75 10.47 8.05
CA ASP A 429 -6.04 9.92 8.46
C ASP A 429 -5.99 9.55 9.95
N LEU A 430 -7.02 9.95 10.69
CA LEU A 430 -7.25 9.48 12.05
C LEU A 430 -8.04 8.18 12.00
N ARG A 431 -7.72 7.24 12.88
CA ARG A 431 -8.45 5.98 12.99
C ARG A 431 -8.53 5.49 14.43
N GLN A 432 -9.71 5.02 14.85
CA GLN A 432 -9.93 4.34 16.13
C GLN A 432 -11.10 3.36 16.00
N SER A 433 -11.20 2.42 16.93
CA SER A 433 -12.25 1.42 17.01
C SER A 433 -13.53 1.98 17.65
N SER A 434 -14.71 1.56 17.17
CA SER A 434 -16.03 2.01 17.61
C SER A 434 -16.26 1.81 19.11
N ASP A 435 -15.77 0.70 19.70
CA ASP A 435 -15.88 0.42 21.14
C ASP A 435 -15.24 1.52 22.03
N LYS A 436 -14.20 2.18 21.52
CA LYS A 436 -13.53 3.28 22.22
C LYS A 436 -14.37 4.55 22.18
N HIS A 437 -15.01 4.83 21.03
CA HIS A 437 -15.92 5.97 20.91
C HIS A 437 -17.13 5.80 21.82
N GLU A 438 -17.75 4.61 21.81
CA GLU A 438 -18.87 4.29 22.71
C GLU A 438 -18.51 4.50 24.18
N ALA A 439 -17.34 3.98 24.61
CA ALA A 439 -16.89 4.12 25.98
C ALA A 439 -16.68 5.59 26.40
N VAL A 440 -16.10 6.42 25.51
CA VAL A 440 -15.89 7.85 25.79
C VAL A 440 -17.21 8.60 25.83
N VAL A 441 -18.12 8.34 24.89
CA VAL A 441 -19.45 8.95 24.87
C VAL A 441 -20.25 8.57 26.12
N ALA A 442 -20.20 7.30 26.52
CA ALA A 442 -20.84 6.84 27.74
C ALA A 442 -20.35 7.60 28.99
N GLU A 443 -19.03 7.81 29.11
CA GLU A 443 -18.44 8.56 30.23
C GLU A 443 -18.85 10.04 30.21
N LEU A 444 -18.86 10.66 29.02
CA LEU A 444 -19.34 12.06 28.87
C LEU A 444 -20.79 12.21 29.30
N LEU A 445 -21.66 11.29 28.87
CA LEU A 445 -23.10 11.31 29.18
C LEU A 445 -23.37 11.07 30.66
N MET A 446 -22.68 10.10 31.25
CA MET A 446 -22.76 9.81 32.68
C MET A 446 -22.32 11.03 33.51
N THR A 447 -21.17 11.62 33.15
CA THR A 447 -20.59 12.78 33.83
C THR A 447 -21.51 14.00 33.73
N ALA A 448 -22.11 14.25 32.57
CA ALA A 448 -23.09 15.30 32.34
C ALA A 448 -24.46 15.00 32.95
N ARG A 449 -24.67 13.83 33.56
CA ARG A 449 -25.94 13.35 34.14
C ARG A 449 -27.11 13.31 33.14
N ILE A 450 -26.80 12.97 31.87
CA ILE A 450 -27.80 12.83 30.80
C ILE A 450 -28.28 11.40 30.71
N GLU A 451 -27.33 10.45 30.62
CA GLU A 451 -27.60 9.01 30.56
C GLU A 451 -26.50 8.25 31.31
N ALA A 452 -26.89 7.43 32.25
CA ALA A 452 -25.96 6.69 33.11
C ALA A 452 -25.53 5.36 32.51
N ASP A 453 -26.38 4.76 31.68
CA ASP A 453 -26.24 3.41 31.16
C ASP A 453 -26.25 3.37 29.61
N TYR A 454 -25.57 4.32 28.97
CA TYR A 454 -25.55 4.48 27.50
C TYR A 454 -25.24 3.19 26.75
N SER A 455 -24.24 2.43 27.19
CA SER A 455 -23.85 1.18 26.56
C SER A 455 -24.88 0.05 26.64
N LYS A 456 -25.89 0.21 27.53
CA LYS A 456 -27.02 -0.73 27.66
C LYS A 456 -28.22 -0.37 26.78
N LEU A 457 -28.25 0.82 26.19
CA LEU A 457 -29.28 1.21 25.26
C LEU A 457 -29.26 0.36 24.00
N ASP A 458 -30.41 0.06 23.45
CA ASP A 458 -30.56 -0.49 22.13
C ASP A 458 -30.17 0.55 21.05
N GLU A 459 -29.95 0.12 19.84
CA GLU A 459 -29.53 0.99 18.74
C GLU A 459 -30.53 2.14 18.49
N ALA A 460 -31.82 1.88 18.61
CA ALA A 460 -32.83 2.92 18.47
C ALA A 460 -32.76 3.96 19.59
N GLY A 461 -32.49 3.55 20.83
CA GLY A 461 -32.25 4.43 21.97
C GLY A 461 -30.99 5.28 21.78
N LYS A 462 -29.89 4.69 21.40
CA LYS A 462 -28.63 5.39 21.07
C LYS A 462 -28.86 6.45 20.00
N ARG A 463 -29.47 6.07 18.86
CA ARG A 463 -29.78 7.01 17.76
C ARG A 463 -30.61 8.20 18.23
N ARG A 464 -31.70 7.97 18.96
CA ARG A 464 -32.58 9.07 19.48
C ARG A 464 -31.79 10.03 20.37
N LEU A 465 -31.00 9.49 21.29
CA LEU A 465 -30.20 10.29 22.21
C LEU A 465 -29.13 11.11 21.47
N LEU A 466 -28.34 10.45 20.61
CA LEU A 466 -27.28 11.12 19.85
C LEU A 466 -27.85 12.21 18.93
N MET A 467 -28.95 11.94 18.23
CA MET A 467 -29.63 12.96 17.40
C MET A 467 -30.13 14.16 18.20
N SER A 468 -30.64 13.93 19.39
CA SER A 468 -31.01 15.02 20.29
C SER A 468 -29.80 15.87 20.69
N LEU A 469 -28.68 15.23 21.01
CA LEU A 469 -27.43 15.90 21.40
C LEU A 469 -26.75 16.63 20.23
N LEU A 470 -26.85 16.12 19.03
CA LEU A 470 -26.32 16.79 17.81
C LEU A 470 -27.18 18.03 17.42
N ASN A 471 -28.43 18.11 17.93
CA ASN A 471 -29.29 19.29 17.82
C ASN A 471 -29.23 20.21 19.05
N ASP A 472 -28.50 19.86 20.10
CA ASP A 472 -28.22 20.74 21.24
C ASP A 472 -26.93 21.55 20.96
N ALA A 473 -26.98 22.86 21.09
CA ALA A 473 -25.81 23.72 20.86
C ALA A 473 -24.70 23.58 21.93
N ARG A 474 -25.03 22.99 23.08
CA ARG A 474 -24.11 22.83 24.21
C ARG A 474 -23.17 21.63 24.01
N THR A 475 -21.98 21.73 24.59
CA THR A 475 -21.06 20.61 24.75
C THR A 475 -21.41 19.82 26.03
N LEU A 476 -21.00 18.55 26.07
CA LEU A 476 -21.22 17.65 27.22
C LEU A 476 -20.11 17.75 28.27
N ARG A 477 -18.95 18.26 27.90
CA ARG A 477 -17.76 18.30 28.77
C ARG A 477 -18.02 19.21 29.98
N VAL A 478 -17.82 18.63 31.17
CA VAL A 478 -17.96 19.33 32.45
C VAL A 478 -16.60 19.79 32.94
N ASN A 479 -16.43 21.09 33.11
CA ASN A 479 -15.19 21.68 33.60
C ASN A 479 -14.91 21.30 35.07
N GLY A 480 -13.63 21.02 35.37
CA GLY A 480 -13.20 20.72 36.72
C GLY A 480 -13.40 19.27 37.17
N ILE A 481 -13.88 18.41 36.29
CA ILE A 481 -14.00 16.97 36.54
C ILE A 481 -12.82 16.25 35.85
N GLU A 482 -12.25 15.26 36.54
CA GLU A 482 -11.20 14.39 36.00
C GLU A 482 -11.87 13.23 35.26
N TYR A 483 -11.61 13.14 33.94
CA TYR A 483 -12.06 12.04 33.10
C TYR A 483 -11.03 10.90 33.11
N SER A 484 -11.45 9.72 32.68
CA SER A 484 -10.57 8.57 32.53
C SER A 484 -9.41 8.85 31.57
N ASP A 485 -8.33 8.08 31.67
CA ASP A 485 -7.20 8.19 30.75
C ASP A 485 -7.63 7.98 29.30
N LEU A 486 -8.58 7.06 29.07
CA LEU A 486 -9.14 6.82 27.74
C LEU A 486 -9.84 8.06 27.21
N ALA A 487 -10.79 8.63 27.96
CA ALA A 487 -11.55 9.80 27.51
C ALA A 487 -10.62 11.00 27.28
N ARG A 488 -9.66 11.25 28.18
CA ARG A 488 -8.68 12.32 28.01
C ARG A 488 -7.85 12.13 26.75
N SER A 489 -7.35 10.93 26.51
CA SER A 489 -6.53 10.61 25.33
C SER A 489 -7.32 10.76 24.02
N GLU A 490 -8.57 10.23 23.99
CA GLU A 490 -9.41 10.32 22.79
C GLU A 490 -9.80 11.77 22.46
N ILE A 491 -10.23 12.54 23.45
CA ILE A 491 -10.56 13.96 23.27
C ILE A 491 -9.34 14.77 22.81
N ALA A 492 -8.17 14.53 23.41
CA ALA A 492 -6.94 15.23 23.05
C ALA A 492 -6.54 15.04 21.56
N ILE A 493 -6.86 13.89 20.96
CA ILE A 493 -6.65 13.67 19.51
C ILE A 493 -7.54 14.58 18.67
N PHE A 494 -8.82 14.69 18.99
CA PHE A 494 -9.72 15.59 18.26
C PHE A 494 -9.31 17.06 18.43
N GLU A 495 -8.87 17.45 19.63
CA GLU A 495 -8.34 18.79 19.89
C GLU A 495 -7.05 19.04 19.09
N ALA A 496 -6.13 18.08 19.07
CA ALA A 496 -4.90 18.16 18.28
C ALA A 496 -5.24 18.25 16.78
N ALA A 497 -6.19 17.44 16.29
CA ALA A 497 -6.63 17.50 14.90
C ALA A 497 -7.14 18.91 14.52
N ARG A 498 -7.94 19.55 15.36
CA ARG A 498 -8.37 20.93 15.14
C ARG A 498 -7.19 21.89 15.06
N ARG A 499 -6.30 21.89 16.08
CA ARG A 499 -5.11 22.76 16.09
C ARG A 499 -4.21 22.53 14.87
N MET A 500 -4.03 21.27 14.45
CA MET A 500 -3.18 20.93 13.31
C MET A 500 -3.79 21.37 11.98
N ARG A 501 -5.11 21.27 11.83
CA ARG A 501 -5.81 21.82 10.66
C ARG A 501 -5.71 23.34 10.57
N GLU A 502 -5.84 24.02 11.70
CA GLU A 502 -5.63 25.49 11.79
C GLU A 502 -4.19 25.86 11.40
N ARG A 503 -3.21 25.07 11.82
CA ARG A 503 -1.79 25.36 11.61
C ARG A 503 -1.28 24.97 10.22
N TYR A 504 -1.62 23.79 9.69
CA TYR A 504 -1.08 23.23 8.46
C TYR A 504 -2.07 23.24 7.29
N GLY A 505 -3.27 23.72 7.51
CA GLY A 505 -4.34 23.80 6.53
C GLY A 505 -5.30 22.61 6.58
N LYS A 506 -6.48 22.79 5.98
CA LYS A 506 -7.58 21.81 5.99
C LYS A 506 -7.22 20.45 5.39
N ASN A 507 -6.22 20.40 4.51
CA ASN A 507 -5.79 19.16 3.84
C ASN A 507 -4.84 18.32 4.70
N ALA A 508 -4.32 18.86 5.81
CA ALA A 508 -3.42 18.11 6.70
C ALA A 508 -4.11 16.90 7.36
N ILE A 509 -5.38 17.08 7.75
CA ILE A 509 -6.24 16.02 8.31
C ILE A 509 -7.63 16.20 7.71
N ARG A 510 -8.19 15.19 7.05
CA ARG A 510 -9.52 15.26 6.40
C ARG A 510 -10.48 14.16 6.84
N HIS A 511 -9.97 13.03 7.30
CA HIS A 511 -10.74 11.81 7.49
C HIS A 511 -10.58 11.29 8.92
N TYR A 512 -11.69 10.83 9.47
CA TYR A 512 -11.73 10.05 10.70
C TYR A 512 -12.35 8.68 10.41
N ILE A 513 -11.54 7.63 10.47
CA ILE A 513 -11.93 6.26 10.15
C ILE A 513 -12.38 5.55 11.42
N ILE A 514 -13.52 4.87 11.35
CA ILE A 514 -14.09 4.08 12.45
C ILE A 514 -13.87 2.60 12.12
N SER A 515 -12.93 1.95 12.79
CA SER A 515 -12.79 0.48 12.72
C SER A 515 -13.97 -0.20 13.40
N HIS A 516 -14.37 -1.37 12.88
CA HIS A 516 -15.54 -2.12 13.37
C HIS A 516 -16.82 -1.28 13.39
N THR A 517 -17.16 -0.68 12.25
CA THR A 517 -18.45 -0.01 12.11
C THR A 517 -19.56 -1.05 11.95
N GLU A 518 -20.39 -1.22 12.94
CA GLU A 518 -21.47 -2.20 13.01
C GLU A 518 -22.87 -1.57 13.03
N ALA A 519 -22.96 -0.28 13.40
CA ALA A 519 -24.21 0.42 13.61
C ALA A 519 -24.16 1.90 13.18
N VAL A 520 -25.33 2.53 13.06
CA VAL A 520 -25.43 3.98 12.76
C VAL A 520 -24.92 4.82 13.93
N SER A 521 -25.13 4.34 15.16
CA SER A 521 -24.64 5.02 16.37
C SER A 521 -23.14 5.26 16.33
N ASP A 522 -22.34 4.36 15.77
CA ASP A 522 -20.88 4.51 15.66
C ASP A 522 -20.48 5.77 14.88
N LEU A 523 -21.22 6.09 13.82
CA LEU A 523 -21.00 7.31 13.03
C LEU A 523 -21.45 8.56 13.80
N LEU A 524 -22.58 8.50 14.51
CA LEU A 524 -23.11 9.61 15.31
C LEU A 524 -22.24 9.93 16.52
N GLU A 525 -21.67 8.91 17.17
CA GLU A 525 -20.71 9.07 18.26
C GLU A 525 -19.49 9.89 17.85
N VAL A 526 -18.92 9.60 16.70
CA VAL A 526 -17.79 10.36 16.16
C VAL A 526 -18.18 11.79 15.79
N LEU A 527 -19.38 12.02 15.24
CA LEU A 527 -19.90 13.37 15.02
C LEU A 527 -20.06 14.14 16.34
N LEU A 528 -20.55 13.48 17.39
CA LEU A 528 -20.67 14.07 18.71
C LEU A 528 -19.30 14.45 19.30
N LEU A 529 -18.31 13.57 19.20
CA LEU A 529 -16.94 13.85 19.64
C LEU A 529 -16.30 14.99 18.84
N GLN A 530 -16.56 15.11 17.56
CA GLN A 530 -16.12 16.26 16.75
C GLN A 530 -16.80 17.56 17.19
N LYS A 531 -18.08 17.50 17.56
CA LYS A 531 -18.81 18.64 18.13
C LYS A 531 -18.18 19.10 19.44
N GLU A 532 -17.81 18.16 20.32
CA GLU A 532 -17.20 18.48 21.64
C GLU A 532 -15.96 19.35 21.57
N VAL A 533 -15.21 19.28 20.46
CA VAL A 533 -13.97 20.03 20.25
C VAL A 533 -14.11 21.14 19.19
N GLY A 534 -15.30 21.34 18.62
CA GLY A 534 -15.57 22.38 17.62
C GLY A 534 -15.07 22.06 16.19
N LEU A 535 -14.81 20.80 15.88
CA LEU A 535 -14.63 20.31 14.50
C LEU A 535 -15.97 20.20 13.77
N MET A 536 -17.05 19.85 14.47
CA MET A 536 -18.41 20.07 14.01
C MET A 536 -18.96 21.35 14.66
N ARG A 537 -19.52 22.25 13.88
CA ARG A 537 -20.06 23.56 14.32
C ARG A 537 -21.50 23.69 13.86
N GLY A 538 -22.32 24.32 14.70
CA GLY A 538 -23.77 24.43 14.51
C GLY A 538 -24.50 23.15 14.92
N THR A 539 -25.80 23.11 14.68
CA THR A 539 -26.70 21.97 14.99
C THR A 539 -27.25 21.41 13.68
N LEU A 540 -27.68 20.15 13.67
CA LEU A 540 -28.15 19.49 12.43
C LEU A 540 -29.33 20.23 11.80
N ASP A 541 -30.23 20.80 12.64
CA ASP A 541 -31.37 21.58 12.22
C ASP A 541 -31.03 23.03 11.83
N ALA A 542 -29.91 23.58 12.30
CA ALA A 542 -29.48 24.96 12.09
C ALA A 542 -28.16 25.15 11.37
N GLY A 543 -27.96 24.42 10.28
CA GLY A 543 -26.88 24.70 9.35
C GLY A 543 -25.50 24.16 9.76
N ALA A 544 -25.43 23.05 10.48
CA ALA A 544 -24.17 22.43 10.87
C ALA A 544 -23.23 22.18 9.71
N VAL A 545 -21.93 22.34 9.98
CA VAL A 545 -20.81 21.96 9.10
C VAL A 545 -19.81 21.12 9.88
N ASN A 546 -19.14 20.19 9.21
CA ASN A 546 -18.17 19.29 9.80
C ASN A 546 -16.83 19.38 9.06
N ASP A 547 -15.75 19.44 9.81
CA ASP A 547 -14.39 19.59 9.26
C ASP A 547 -13.74 18.27 8.83
N LEU A 548 -14.14 17.15 9.43
CA LEU A 548 -13.60 15.84 9.10
C LEU A 548 -14.71 14.94 8.55
N ILE A 549 -14.40 14.26 7.45
CA ILE A 549 -15.26 13.21 6.90
C ILE A 549 -15.23 12.01 7.86
N VAL A 550 -16.41 11.59 8.33
CA VAL A 550 -16.56 10.37 9.12
C VAL A 550 -16.59 9.20 8.16
N VAL A 551 -15.60 8.31 8.28
CA VAL A 551 -15.38 7.20 7.35
C VAL A 551 -15.67 5.87 8.03
N PRO A 552 -16.80 5.22 7.76
CA PRO A 552 -17.04 3.86 8.27
C PRO A 552 -16.10 2.88 7.60
N LEU A 553 -15.52 1.96 8.37
CA LEU A 553 -14.76 0.82 7.89
C LEU A 553 -15.54 -0.46 8.21
N PHE A 554 -15.97 -1.15 7.16
CA PHE A 554 -16.64 -2.45 7.24
C PHE A 554 -15.63 -3.58 7.07
N GLU A 555 -15.36 -4.33 8.13
CA GLU A 555 -14.22 -5.25 8.24
C GLU A 555 -14.58 -6.71 8.09
N THR A 556 -15.62 -7.19 8.75
CA THR A 556 -16.06 -8.59 8.70
C THR A 556 -17.00 -8.85 7.52
N ILE A 557 -17.27 -10.12 7.23
CA ILE A 557 -18.30 -10.50 6.23
C ILE A 557 -19.68 -9.97 6.64
N GLY A 558 -19.99 -9.99 7.94
CA GLY A 558 -21.24 -9.44 8.49
C GLY A 558 -21.35 -7.94 8.27
N ASP A 559 -20.27 -7.19 8.56
CA ASP A 559 -20.23 -5.72 8.38
C ASP A 559 -20.40 -5.35 6.89
N LEU A 560 -19.69 -6.05 6.00
CA LEU A 560 -19.81 -5.82 4.56
C LEU A 560 -21.26 -6.01 4.08
N ARG A 561 -21.94 -7.06 4.55
CA ARG A 561 -23.36 -7.30 4.24
C ARG A 561 -24.29 -6.24 4.80
N SER A 562 -23.95 -5.67 5.95
CA SER A 562 -24.72 -4.63 6.65
C SER A 562 -24.40 -3.20 6.22
N SER A 563 -23.36 -2.99 5.43
CA SER A 563 -22.84 -1.66 5.07
C SER A 563 -23.84 -0.75 4.39
N THR A 564 -24.54 -1.23 3.35
CA THR A 564 -25.54 -0.45 2.62
C THR A 564 -26.79 -0.13 3.47
N PRO A 565 -27.36 -1.08 4.24
CA PRO A 565 -28.38 -0.76 5.23
C PRO A 565 -27.95 0.32 6.24
N ILE A 566 -26.75 0.22 6.82
CA ILE A 566 -26.24 1.20 7.79
C ILE A 566 -26.12 2.59 7.13
N MET A 567 -25.53 2.69 5.95
CA MET A 567 -25.39 3.96 5.24
C MET A 567 -26.74 4.56 4.86
N ARG A 568 -27.69 3.72 4.43
CA ARG A 568 -29.06 4.17 4.14
C ARG A 568 -29.76 4.72 5.37
N ASP A 569 -29.67 4.04 6.49
CA ASP A 569 -30.28 4.46 7.75
C ASP A 569 -29.62 5.75 8.27
N PHE A 570 -28.29 5.87 8.15
CA PHE A 570 -27.57 7.07 8.53
C PHE A 570 -28.02 8.30 7.73
N TYR A 571 -28.12 8.18 6.40
CA TYR A 571 -28.54 9.29 5.55
C TYR A 571 -30.04 9.62 5.64
N ARG A 572 -30.86 8.72 6.17
CA ARG A 572 -32.27 8.98 6.49
C ARG A 572 -32.48 9.81 7.73
N LEU A 573 -31.45 9.92 8.58
CA LEU A 573 -31.55 10.76 9.77
C LEU A 573 -31.69 12.25 9.40
N PRO A 574 -32.58 13.00 10.04
CA PRO A 574 -32.79 14.42 9.74
C PRO A 574 -31.51 15.23 9.85
N GLY A 575 -31.22 16.03 8.84
CA GLY A 575 -30.06 16.94 8.80
C GLY A 575 -28.74 16.32 8.38
N ILE A 576 -28.57 14.99 8.39
CA ILE A 576 -27.27 14.32 8.05
C ILE A 576 -26.88 14.56 6.58
N ALA A 577 -27.78 14.32 5.62
CA ALA A 577 -27.47 14.55 4.21
C ALA A 577 -27.09 16.03 3.95
N ALA A 578 -27.80 16.95 4.59
CA ALA A 578 -27.52 18.38 4.51
C ALA A 578 -26.19 18.76 5.18
N LEU A 579 -25.84 18.14 6.32
CA LEU A 579 -24.55 18.31 6.96
C LEU A 579 -23.42 17.93 6.01
N VAL A 580 -23.47 16.74 5.43
CA VAL A 580 -22.42 16.24 4.49
C VAL A 580 -22.34 17.14 3.28
N GLN A 581 -23.47 17.56 2.69
CA GLN A 581 -23.51 18.48 1.55
C GLN A 581 -22.84 19.83 1.85
N ARG A 582 -23.14 20.44 3.01
CA ARG A 582 -22.52 21.70 3.43
C ARG A 582 -21.03 21.56 3.76
N SER A 583 -20.61 20.37 4.13
CA SER A 583 -19.21 20.05 4.50
C SER A 583 -18.33 19.67 3.30
N GLY A 584 -18.86 19.77 2.07
CA GLY A 584 -18.11 19.52 0.82
C GLY A 584 -18.73 18.45 -0.08
N GLY A 585 -19.80 17.77 0.36
CA GLY A 585 -20.54 16.79 -0.44
C GLY A 585 -19.78 15.50 -0.73
N GLU A 586 -18.82 15.12 0.10
CA GLU A 586 -17.98 13.92 -0.06
C GLU A 586 -18.27 12.90 1.05
N GLN A 587 -18.30 11.63 0.70
CA GLN A 587 -18.38 10.51 1.65
C GLN A 587 -17.38 9.42 1.26
N ASP A 588 -16.44 9.14 2.14
CA ASP A 588 -15.57 8.00 2.02
C ASP A 588 -16.18 6.80 2.76
N VAL A 589 -16.11 5.62 2.14
CA VAL A 589 -16.47 4.34 2.78
C VAL A 589 -15.28 3.40 2.61
N MET A 590 -14.76 2.90 3.71
CA MET A 590 -13.63 1.99 3.69
C MET A 590 -14.07 0.54 3.75
N LEU A 591 -13.46 -0.29 2.90
CA LEU A 591 -13.70 -1.72 2.81
C LEU A 591 -12.49 -2.50 3.33
N GLY A 592 -12.73 -3.39 4.30
CA GLY A 592 -11.69 -4.20 4.95
C GLY A 592 -11.43 -5.50 4.22
N TYR A 593 -10.23 -5.65 3.67
CA TYR A 593 -9.80 -6.84 2.92
C TYR A 593 -9.19 -7.91 3.82
N SER A 594 -8.37 -7.53 4.77
CA SER A 594 -7.61 -8.46 5.61
C SER A 594 -8.51 -9.17 6.63
N ASP A 595 -9.36 -8.42 7.29
CA ASP A 595 -10.22 -8.92 8.34
C ASP A 595 -11.37 -9.75 7.76
N SER A 596 -11.98 -9.32 6.64
CA SER A 596 -12.96 -10.13 5.92
C SER A 596 -12.36 -11.44 5.36
N ASN A 597 -11.10 -11.42 4.90
CA ASN A 597 -10.41 -12.63 4.47
C ASN A 597 -10.13 -13.59 5.64
N LYS A 598 -9.75 -13.06 6.79
CA LYS A 598 -9.59 -13.86 8.02
C LYS A 598 -10.91 -14.46 8.47
N ASP A 599 -12.03 -13.73 8.36
CA ASP A 599 -13.36 -14.16 8.78
C ASP A 599 -13.98 -15.22 7.86
N GLY A 600 -13.97 -14.97 6.54
CA GLY A 600 -14.72 -15.77 5.56
C GLY A 600 -13.91 -16.49 4.48
N GLY A 601 -12.57 -16.33 4.47
CA GLY A 601 -11.69 -16.84 3.39
C GLY A 601 -11.68 -15.96 2.14
N ILE A 602 -10.75 -16.27 1.23
CA ILE A 602 -10.41 -15.39 0.09
C ILE A 602 -11.56 -15.16 -0.89
N PHE A 603 -12.27 -16.23 -1.24
CA PHE A 603 -13.33 -16.11 -2.25
C PHE A 603 -14.48 -15.27 -1.71
N THR A 604 -14.96 -15.60 -0.52
CA THR A 604 -16.07 -14.90 0.14
C THR A 604 -15.72 -13.44 0.41
N SER A 605 -14.54 -13.16 0.95
CA SER A 605 -14.09 -11.79 1.17
C SER A 605 -14.12 -10.96 -0.12
N ASN A 606 -13.51 -11.44 -1.19
CA ASN A 606 -13.49 -10.68 -2.45
C ASN A 606 -14.89 -10.55 -3.08
N TRP A 607 -15.72 -11.55 -2.95
CA TRP A 607 -17.09 -11.50 -3.44
C TRP A 607 -17.94 -10.47 -2.67
N GLU A 608 -17.89 -10.49 -1.36
CA GLU A 608 -18.63 -9.52 -0.54
C GLU A 608 -18.12 -8.09 -0.74
N LEU A 609 -16.81 -7.88 -0.90
CA LEU A 609 -16.25 -6.59 -1.27
C LEU A 609 -16.78 -6.08 -2.61
N TYR A 610 -16.83 -6.97 -3.62
CA TYR A 610 -17.36 -6.65 -4.94
C TYR A 610 -18.85 -6.28 -4.85
N ARG A 611 -19.66 -7.11 -4.19
CA ARG A 611 -21.10 -6.90 -4.00
C ARG A 611 -21.40 -5.61 -3.23
N THR A 612 -20.72 -5.40 -2.13
CA THR A 612 -20.84 -4.19 -1.30
C THR A 612 -20.51 -2.93 -2.10
N GLY A 613 -19.41 -2.95 -2.86
CA GLY A 613 -19.05 -1.80 -3.70
C GLY A 613 -20.15 -1.44 -4.69
N GLY A 614 -20.72 -2.42 -5.40
CA GLY A 614 -21.85 -2.19 -6.32
C GLY A 614 -23.10 -1.66 -5.61
N ALA A 615 -23.48 -2.26 -4.48
CA ALA A 615 -24.68 -1.85 -3.74
C ALA A 615 -24.56 -0.43 -3.15
N LEU A 616 -23.37 -0.03 -2.70
CA LEU A 616 -23.14 1.34 -2.23
C LEU A 616 -23.24 2.35 -3.39
N VAL A 617 -22.69 2.04 -4.57
CA VAL A 617 -22.84 2.92 -5.74
C VAL A 617 -24.30 3.07 -6.10
N GLU A 618 -25.06 1.99 -6.22
CA GLU A 618 -26.48 2.02 -6.50
C GLU A 618 -27.26 2.86 -5.47
N PHE A 619 -26.92 2.73 -4.19
CA PHE A 619 -27.53 3.50 -3.12
C PHE A 619 -27.25 5.01 -3.26
N PHE A 620 -26.00 5.44 -3.45
CA PHE A 620 -25.65 6.85 -3.57
C PHE A 620 -26.19 7.47 -4.85
N ASP A 621 -26.24 6.73 -5.97
CA ASP A 621 -26.84 7.17 -7.21
C ASP A 621 -28.37 7.38 -7.06
N ALA A 622 -29.07 6.43 -6.42
CA ALA A 622 -30.49 6.58 -6.15
C ALA A 622 -30.76 7.78 -5.24
N MET A 623 -29.97 7.96 -4.18
CA MET A 623 -30.10 9.10 -3.27
C MET A 623 -29.89 10.43 -4.01
N ALA A 624 -28.96 10.49 -4.95
CA ALA A 624 -28.67 11.70 -5.74
C ALA A 624 -29.80 12.07 -6.69
N LEU A 625 -30.49 11.08 -7.27
CA LEU A 625 -31.52 11.27 -8.31
C LEU A 625 -32.95 11.39 -7.72
N GLU A 626 -33.27 10.51 -6.80
CA GLU A 626 -34.64 10.30 -6.29
C GLU A 626 -34.81 10.76 -4.84
N GLY A 627 -33.71 10.95 -4.11
CA GLY A 627 -33.73 11.13 -2.66
C GLY A 627 -34.02 9.81 -1.93
N LEU A 628 -34.29 9.90 -0.64
CA LEU A 628 -34.62 8.74 0.19
C LEU A 628 -36.05 8.85 0.69
N PRO A 629 -36.96 7.92 0.34
CA PRO A 629 -38.34 7.93 0.89
C PRO A 629 -38.27 7.67 2.40
N ALA A 630 -39.23 8.22 3.12
CA ALA A 630 -39.44 7.88 4.52
C ALA A 630 -39.67 6.35 4.65
N SER A 631 -39.01 5.68 5.59
CA SER A 631 -39.27 4.27 5.82
C SER A 631 -40.70 4.09 6.36
N SER A 632 -41.31 2.92 6.15
CA SER A 632 -42.65 2.63 6.64
C SER A 632 -42.75 2.65 8.17
N LYS A 633 -41.64 2.51 8.90
CA LYS A 633 -41.54 2.71 10.35
C LYS A 633 -41.37 4.17 10.72
N ASP A 634 -40.54 4.91 10.00
CA ASP A 634 -40.20 6.31 10.27
C ASP A 634 -41.31 7.27 9.80
N ALA A 635 -42.13 6.88 8.83
CA ALA A 635 -43.33 7.61 8.43
C ALA A 635 -44.40 7.68 9.54
N LYS A 636 -44.40 6.72 10.46
CA LYS A 636 -45.25 6.78 11.69
C LYS A 636 -44.73 7.78 12.73
N ASP A 637 -43.42 8.06 12.71
CA ASP A 637 -42.75 8.99 13.60
C ASP A 637 -42.58 10.40 12.98
N GLY A 638 -43.12 10.64 11.79
CA GLY A 638 -43.14 11.96 11.15
C GLY A 638 -41.81 12.38 10.53
N ALA A 639 -40.85 11.46 10.35
CA ALA A 639 -39.58 11.79 9.72
C ALA A 639 -39.79 12.15 8.23
N PRO A 640 -39.26 13.31 7.75
CA PRO A 640 -39.43 13.73 6.36
C PRO A 640 -38.56 12.86 5.41
N ALA A 641 -39.02 12.74 4.16
CA ALA A 641 -38.19 12.17 3.11
C ALA A 641 -36.92 13.02 2.89
N VAL A 642 -35.81 12.40 2.62
CA VAL A 642 -34.57 13.11 2.22
C VAL A 642 -34.68 13.50 0.75
N PRO A 643 -34.62 14.80 0.41
CA PRO A 643 -34.71 15.24 -0.97
C PRO A 643 -33.47 14.79 -1.78
N PRO A 644 -33.51 14.80 -3.12
CA PRO A 644 -32.35 14.50 -3.95
C PRO A 644 -31.13 15.29 -3.50
N THR A 645 -30.07 14.59 -3.11
CA THR A 645 -28.86 15.18 -2.53
C THR A 645 -27.63 14.50 -3.16
N PRO A 646 -26.94 15.17 -4.09
CA PRO A 646 -25.73 14.61 -4.70
C PRO A 646 -24.58 14.62 -3.68
N ILE A 647 -24.16 13.43 -3.29
CA ILE A 647 -22.98 13.22 -2.44
C ILE A 647 -22.01 12.32 -3.21
N GLN A 648 -20.77 12.77 -3.33
CA GLN A 648 -19.73 12.04 -4.04
C GLN A 648 -19.19 10.91 -3.18
N LEU A 649 -19.53 9.67 -3.53
CA LEU A 649 -18.98 8.49 -2.89
C LEU A 649 -17.54 8.28 -3.33
N ARG A 650 -16.66 8.04 -2.37
CA ARG A 650 -15.27 7.61 -2.59
C ARG A 650 -15.02 6.30 -1.89
N MET A 651 -14.69 5.27 -2.67
CA MET A 651 -14.31 3.98 -2.11
C MET A 651 -12.87 4.02 -1.60
N PHE A 652 -12.67 3.61 -0.36
CA PHE A 652 -11.36 3.46 0.24
C PHE A 652 -11.04 1.99 0.42
N HIS A 653 -10.11 1.47 -0.38
CA HIS A 653 -9.75 0.06 -0.38
C HIS A 653 -8.63 -0.22 0.62
N GLY A 654 -8.98 -0.87 1.74
CA GLY A 654 -8.01 -1.35 2.73
C GLY A 654 -7.29 -2.60 2.25
N ARG A 655 -6.52 -2.49 1.15
CA ARG A 655 -5.85 -3.63 0.51
C ARG A 655 -4.79 -4.23 1.42
N GLY A 656 -5.19 -5.23 2.19
CA GLY A 656 -4.32 -6.08 2.97
C GLY A 656 -4.59 -7.56 2.67
N GLY A 657 -3.89 -8.48 3.33
CA GLY A 657 -4.01 -9.91 3.10
C GLY A 657 -3.23 -10.41 1.88
N THR A 658 -3.34 -11.70 1.60
CA THR A 658 -2.52 -12.42 0.61
C THR A 658 -2.54 -11.82 -0.81
N VAL A 659 -3.62 -11.17 -1.21
CA VAL A 659 -3.79 -10.62 -2.56
C VAL A 659 -3.08 -9.27 -2.73
N GLY A 660 -3.23 -8.36 -1.79
CA GLY A 660 -2.55 -7.05 -1.84
C GLY A 660 -1.06 -7.14 -1.53
N ARG A 661 -0.66 -8.16 -0.78
CA ARG A 661 0.71 -8.40 -0.32
C ARG A 661 1.51 -9.30 -1.25
N GLY A 662 0.87 -10.17 -2.00
CA GLY A 662 1.50 -11.14 -2.89
C GLY A 662 2.05 -10.58 -4.21
N GLY A 663 2.00 -9.25 -4.44
CA GLY A 663 2.42 -8.64 -5.70
C GLY A 663 1.41 -8.76 -6.83
N GLY A 664 0.12 -8.98 -6.53
CA GLY A 664 -0.96 -8.91 -7.50
C GLY A 664 -1.01 -7.53 -8.16
N PRO A 665 -1.19 -7.44 -9.49
CA PRO A 665 -1.12 -6.17 -10.19
C PRO A 665 -2.28 -5.26 -9.79
N SER A 666 -1.94 -4.09 -9.23
CA SER A 666 -2.93 -3.07 -8.83
C SER A 666 -3.81 -2.62 -9.99
N TYR A 667 -3.26 -2.63 -11.21
CA TYR A 667 -3.97 -2.28 -12.44
C TYR A 667 -5.20 -3.16 -12.67
N GLN A 668 -5.01 -4.49 -12.79
CA GLN A 668 -6.12 -5.41 -13.03
C GLN A 668 -7.13 -5.41 -11.87
N ALA A 669 -6.65 -5.23 -10.64
CA ALA A 669 -7.52 -5.19 -9.47
C ALA A 669 -8.43 -3.95 -9.45
N ILE A 670 -7.98 -2.79 -9.95
CA ILE A 670 -8.80 -1.59 -10.10
C ILE A 670 -9.81 -1.78 -11.24
N LEU A 671 -9.38 -2.30 -12.38
CA LEU A 671 -10.27 -2.56 -13.53
C LEU A 671 -11.30 -3.67 -13.27
N ALA A 672 -11.06 -4.54 -12.29
CA ALA A 672 -11.96 -5.62 -11.90
C ALA A 672 -13.05 -5.18 -10.90
N GLN A 673 -13.03 -3.92 -10.44
CA GLN A 673 -14.06 -3.40 -9.54
C GLN A 673 -15.43 -3.30 -10.23
N PRO A 674 -16.54 -3.29 -9.47
CA PRO A 674 -17.86 -3.02 -10.03
C PRO A 674 -17.90 -1.68 -10.76
N ALA A 675 -18.72 -1.61 -11.80
CA ALA A 675 -18.93 -0.37 -12.54
C ALA A 675 -19.37 0.78 -11.61
N GLY A 676 -18.80 1.96 -11.80
CA GLY A 676 -19.15 3.15 -11.03
C GLY A 676 -18.43 3.29 -9.67
N THR A 677 -17.67 2.29 -9.21
CA THR A 677 -16.90 2.39 -7.95
C THR A 677 -15.64 3.26 -8.09
N VAL A 678 -15.16 3.44 -9.32
CA VAL A 678 -13.97 4.26 -9.63
C VAL A 678 -14.39 5.37 -10.62
N ARG A 679 -14.97 6.43 -10.11
CA ARG A 679 -15.40 7.61 -10.92
C ARG A 679 -14.37 8.74 -10.82
N GLY A 680 -13.12 8.48 -11.23
CA GLY A 680 -12.00 9.37 -10.98
C GLY A 680 -11.55 9.42 -9.51
N GLN A 681 -12.28 8.74 -8.63
CA GLN A 681 -12.08 8.77 -7.18
C GLN A 681 -11.59 7.41 -6.69
N ILE A 682 -10.39 7.34 -6.15
CA ILE A 682 -9.89 6.12 -5.54
C ILE A 682 -8.96 6.44 -4.38
N ARG A 683 -9.17 5.76 -3.27
CA ARG A 683 -8.21 5.68 -2.16
C ARG A 683 -7.84 4.23 -1.93
N LEU A 684 -6.57 3.96 -1.72
CA LEU A 684 -6.12 2.62 -1.40
C LEU A 684 -4.94 2.66 -0.43
N THR A 685 -4.91 1.73 0.52
CA THR A 685 -3.77 1.56 1.41
C THR A 685 -2.60 0.92 0.66
N GLU A 686 -1.42 1.52 0.82
CA GLU A 686 -0.14 0.89 0.52
C GLU A 686 0.40 0.31 1.82
N GLN A 687 0.39 -1.02 1.92
CA GLN A 687 0.78 -1.71 3.14
C GLN A 687 2.28 -1.58 3.39
N GLY A 688 2.67 -1.41 4.65
CA GLY A 688 4.06 -1.13 5.06
C GLY A 688 5.09 -2.06 4.45
N GLU A 689 4.75 -3.35 4.33
CA GLU A 689 5.61 -4.40 3.75
C GLU A 689 5.86 -4.25 2.24
N VAL A 690 4.97 -3.60 1.49
CA VAL A 690 5.15 -3.42 0.03
C VAL A 690 5.72 -2.05 -0.33
N ILE A 691 5.72 -1.08 0.59
CA ILE A 691 6.19 0.28 0.34
C ILE A 691 7.65 0.26 -0.13
N GLY A 692 8.51 -0.53 0.54
CA GLY A 692 9.92 -0.67 0.18
C GLY A 692 10.10 -1.18 -1.25
N SER A 693 9.42 -2.25 -1.63
CA SER A 693 9.52 -2.83 -2.97
C SER A 693 8.90 -1.96 -4.07
N LYS A 694 7.90 -1.14 -3.73
CA LYS A 694 7.22 -0.26 -4.69
C LYS A 694 7.87 1.11 -4.85
N TYR A 695 8.42 1.68 -3.77
CA TYR A 695 8.76 3.11 -3.73
C TYR A 695 10.19 3.40 -3.26
N ALA A 696 10.99 2.41 -2.86
CA ALA A 696 12.40 2.66 -2.50
C ALA A 696 13.25 3.08 -3.70
N ASN A 697 12.95 2.55 -4.89
CA ASN A 697 13.56 2.95 -6.14
C ASN A 697 12.66 3.95 -6.89
N PRO A 698 13.12 5.16 -7.26
CA PRO A 698 12.31 6.17 -7.93
C PRO A 698 11.69 5.72 -9.25
N GLU A 699 12.42 4.96 -10.08
CA GLU A 699 11.93 4.50 -11.39
C GLU A 699 10.78 3.48 -11.24
N ILE A 700 10.90 2.57 -10.26
CA ILE A 700 9.84 1.62 -9.92
C ILE A 700 8.68 2.37 -9.28
N GLY A 701 8.96 3.33 -8.40
CA GLY A 701 7.96 4.16 -7.75
C GLY A 701 7.12 4.93 -8.77
N ARG A 702 7.76 5.57 -9.73
CA ARG A 702 7.07 6.24 -10.84
C ARG A 702 6.13 5.29 -11.58
N ARG A 703 6.60 4.07 -11.92
CA ARG A 703 5.77 3.09 -12.61
C ARG A 703 4.55 2.67 -11.80
N ASN A 704 4.67 2.50 -10.49
CA ASN A 704 3.54 2.18 -9.63
C ASN A 704 2.52 3.34 -9.58
N LEU A 705 2.98 4.59 -9.52
CA LEU A 705 2.11 5.77 -9.57
C LEU A 705 1.41 5.91 -10.94
N GLU A 706 2.13 5.71 -12.04
CA GLU A 706 1.56 5.67 -13.40
C GLU A 706 0.45 4.63 -13.51
N THR A 707 0.68 3.44 -12.96
CA THR A 707 -0.28 2.33 -12.98
C THR A 707 -1.57 2.68 -12.24
N LEU A 708 -1.49 3.39 -11.13
CA LEU A 708 -2.68 3.86 -10.40
C LEU A 708 -3.49 4.85 -11.22
N VAL A 709 -2.83 5.82 -11.83
CA VAL A 709 -3.48 6.84 -12.66
C VAL A 709 -4.10 6.22 -13.91
N ALA A 710 -3.34 5.39 -14.62
CA ALA A 710 -3.81 4.70 -15.82
C ALA A 710 -5.05 3.84 -15.54
N ALA A 711 -5.00 3.01 -14.48
CA ALA A 711 -6.13 2.19 -14.08
C ALA A 711 -7.35 3.02 -13.68
N THR A 712 -7.15 4.13 -12.97
CA THR A 712 -8.24 5.02 -12.56
C THR A 712 -8.91 5.67 -13.78
N LEU A 713 -8.14 6.16 -14.74
CA LEU A 713 -8.66 6.75 -15.97
C LEU A 713 -9.41 5.74 -16.84
N GLU A 714 -8.85 4.55 -17.04
CA GLU A 714 -9.52 3.51 -17.82
C GLU A 714 -10.79 3.01 -17.12
N ALA A 715 -10.76 2.75 -15.81
CA ALA A 715 -11.96 2.33 -15.06
C ALA A 715 -13.06 3.39 -15.04
N THR A 716 -12.70 4.67 -15.17
CA THR A 716 -13.65 5.79 -15.18
C THR A 716 -14.25 6.03 -16.56
N LEU A 717 -13.44 6.02 -17.61
CA LEU A 717 -13.80 6.50 -18.94
C LEU A 717 -14.05 5.38 -19.95
N LEU A 718 -13.48 4.19 -19.74
CA LEU A 718 -13.76 3.02 -20.53
C LEU A 718 -14.82 2.19 -19.79
N GLN A 719 -16.07 2.33 -20.22
CA GLN A 719 -17.12 1.50 -19.63
C GLN A 719 -16.78 0.00 -19.81
N PRO A 720 -16.96 -0.83 -18.78
CA PRO A 720 -16.78 -2.27 -18.95
C PRO A 720 -17.70 -2.76 -20.06
N ALA A 721 -17.16 -3.57 -20.95
CA ALA A 721 -17.83 -4.02 -22.15
C ALA A 721 -19.18 -4.70 -21.89
N LYS A 722 -19.38 -5.29 -20.72
CA LYS A 722 -20.68 -5.85 -20.26
C LYS A 722 -20.65 -6.00 -18.72
N PRO A 723 -21.74 -5.62 -18.02
CA PRO A 723 -21.91 -5.97 -16.61
C PRO A 723 -21.97 -7.50 -16.46
N ALA A 724 -21.60 -8.01 -15.28
CA ALA A 724 -21.75 -9.41 -14.96
C ALA A 724 -23.23 -9.84 -15.12
N THR A 725 -23.44 -11.00 -15.75
CA THR A 725 -24.80 -11.50 -15.92
C THR A 725 -25.39 -11.94 -14.57
N LYS A 726 -26.72 -11.88 -14.42
CA LYS A 726 -27.39 -12.39 -13.21
C LYS A 726 -26.96 -13.81 -12.85
N GLN A 727 -26.78 -14.66 -13.87
CA GLN A 727 -26.30 -16.03 -13.67
C GLN A 727 -24.90 -16.08 -13.07
N PHE A 728 -23.96 -15.20 -13.50
CA PHE A 728 -22.61 -15.12 -12.92
C PHE A 728 -22.65 -14.69 -11.46
N LEU A 729 -23.50 -13.72 -11.13
CA LEU A 729 -23.66 -13.25 -9.76
C LEU A 729 -24.23 -14.35 -8.84
N GLN A 730 -25.26 -15.08 -9.30
CA GLN A 730 -25.84 -16.21 -8.55
C GLN A 730 -24.83 -17.32 -8.30
N ILE A 731 -24.01 -17.65 -9.31
CA ILE A 731 -22.95 -18.66 -9.14
C ILE A 731 -21.89 -18.17 -8.14
N ALA A 732 -21.51 -16.90 -8.21
CA ALA A 732 -20.56 -16.34 -7.26
C ALA A 732 -21.11 -16.35 -5.82
N ASP A 733 -22.41 -16.08 -5.63
CA ASP A 733 -23.07 -16.23 -4.32
C ASP A 733 -22.98 -17.67 -3.80
N ALA A 734 -23.32 -18.66 -4.63
CA ALA A 734 -23.25 -20.08 -4.25
C ALA A 734 -21.81 -20.52 -3.93
N LEU A 735 -20.85 -20.15 -4.78
CA LEU A 735 -19.44 -20.44 -4.53
C LEU A 735 -18.94 -19.75 -3.26
N SER A 736 -19.36 -18.51 -3.01
CA SER A 736 -19.00 -17.75 -1.82
C SER A 736 -19.47 -18.43 -0.54
N GLN A 737 -20.74 -18.84 -0.51
CA GLN A 737 -21.27 -19.50 0.68
C GLN A 737 -20.55 -20.83 0.94
N SER A 738 -20.39 -21.68 -0.07
CA SER A 738 -19.70 -22.98 0.09
C SER A 738 -18.23 -22.81 0.47
N SER A 739 -17.56 -21.75 -0.06
CA SER A 739 -16.19 -21.43 0.29
C SER A 739 -16.05 -20.97 1.74
N MET A 740 -16.98 -20.14 2.20
CA MET A 740 -17.05 -19.67 3.59
C MET A 740 -17.25 -20.82 4.55
N ASP A 741 -18.21 -21.69 4.25
CA ASP A 741 -18.52 -22.84 5.10
C ASP A 741 -17.31 -23.77 5.24
N ALA A 742 -16.61 -24.07 4.13
CA ALA A 742 -15.41 -24.88 4.15
C ALA A 742 -14.26 -24.22 4.94
N TYR A 743 -14.06 -22.91 4.77
CA TYR A 743 -13.03 -22.17 5.49
C TYR A 743 -13.33 -22.10 6.98
N ARG A 744 -14.55 -21.72 7.37
CA ARG A 744 -14.96 -21.61 8.77
C ARG A 744 -14.96 -22.98 9.46
N HIS A 745 -15.36 -24.04 8.76
CA HIS A 745 -15.26 -25.40 9.28
C HIS A 745 -13.84 -25.76 9.70
N LEU A 746 -12.81 -25.40 8.92
CA LEU A 746 -11.42 -25.63 9.33
C LEU A 746 -11.02 -24.72 10.50
N VAL A 747 -11.20 -23.40 10.33
CA VAL A 747 -10.56 -22.39 11.19
C VAL A 747 -11.25 -22.21 12.53
N TYR A 748 -12.59 -22.23 12.54
CA TYR A 748 -13.39 -21.89 13.72
C TYR A 748 -14.14 -23.08 14.32
N GLU A 749 -14.46 -24.10 13.52
CA GLU A 749 -15.27 -25.21 13.99
C GLU A 749 -14.49 -26.51 14.25
N THR A 750 -13.27 -26.63 13.68
CA THR A 750 -12.46 -27.84 13.91
C THR A 750 -11.84 -27.82 15.31
N PRO A 751 -12.21 -28.74 16.21
CA PRO A 751 -11.63 -28.80 17.56
C PRO A 751 -10.11 -28.93 17.52
N GLY A 752 -9.44 -28.07 18.28
CA GLY A 752 -7.98 -28.04 18.39
C GLY A 752 -7.27 -27.30 17.25
N PHE A 753 -7.98 -26.69 16.30
CA PHE A 753 -7.34 -25.94 15.23
C PHE A 753 -6.46 -24.79 15.75
N THR A 754 -6.89 -24.09 16.79
CA THR A 754 -6.11 -23.05 17.46
C THR A 754 -4.76 -23.59 17.95
N ASP A 755 -4.76 -24.75 18.63
CA ASP A 755 -3.54 -25.39 19.10
C ASP A 755 -2.61 -25.81 17.95
N TYR A 756 -3.23 -26.33 16.86
CA TYR A 756 -2.50 -26.64 15.63
C TYR A 756 -1.84 -25.40 15.05
N PHE A 757 -2.55 -24.30 14.91
CA PHE A 757 -2.03 -23.04 14.35
C PHE A 757 -0.87 -22.49 15.19
N PHE A 758 -1.05 -22.39 16.51
CA PHE A 758 0.00 -21.92 17.42
C PHE A 758 1.17 -22.89 17.52
N GLY A 759 0.93 -24.16 17.28
CA GLY A 759 1.97 -25.20 17.27
C GLY A 759 2.75 -25.27 15.95
N SER A 760 2.08 -25.14 14.80
CA SER A 760 2.69 -25.34 13.47
C SER A 760 3.25 -24.07 12.85
N THR A 761 2.92 -22.88 13.36
CA THR A 761 3.36 -21.61 12.79
C THR A 761 4.27 -20.84 13.74
N PRO A 762 5.10 -19.90 13.24
CA PRO A 762 5.95 -19.05 14.07
C PRO A 762 5.20 -17.86 14.68
N ILE A 763 3.88 -17.91 14.87
CA ILE A 763 3.08 -16.79 15.39
C ILE A 763 3.57 -16.29 16.75
N ARG A 764 4.02 -17.20 17.63
CA ARG A 764 4.56 -16.86 18.96
C ARG A 764 5.85 -16.08 18.83
N GLU A 765 6.74 -16.54 17.98
CA GLU A 765 8.04 -15.94 17.70
C GLU A 765 7.89 -14.62 16.93
N ILE A 766 6.88 -14.49 16.07
CA ILE A 766 6.50 -13.23 15.41
C ILE A 766 6.02 -12.19 16.43
N ALA A 767 5.27 -12.61 17.45
CA ALA A 767 4.80 -11.71 18.50
C ALA A 767 5.95 -11.14 19.36
N GLU A 768 7.07 -11.87 19.48
CA GLU A 768 8.29 -11.43 20.17
C GLU A 768 9.18 -10.54 19.29
N LEU A 769 8.96 -10.52 17.97
CA LEU A 769 9.69 -9.65 17.04
C LEU A 769 9.32 -8.18 17.25
N ASN A 770 10.31 -7.32 17.19
CA ASN A 770 10.13 -5.87 17.19
C ASN A 770 9.67 -5.35 15.80
N LEU A 771 8.56 -5.91 15.26
CA LEU A 771 8.06 -5.65 13.92
C LEU A 771 7.42 -4.27 13.73
N GLY A 772 7.14 -3.55 14.81
CA GLY A 772 6.50 -2.25 14.74
C GLY A 772 6.06 -1.77 16.12
N SER A 773 5.46 -0.61 16.16
CA SER A 773 4.95 -0.01 17.40
C SER A 773 3.71 -0.73 17.95
N ARG A 774 3.03 -1.56 17.14
CA ARG A 774 1.78 -2.26 17.50
C ARG A 774 2.00 -3.64 18.10
N PRO A 775 1.17 -4.06 19.09
CA PRO A 775 1.15 -5.45 19.54
C PRO A 775 0.52 -6.39 18.48
N ALA A 776 0.96 -7.66 18.46
CA ALA A 776 0.49 -8.66 17.50
C ALA A 776 -0.95 -9.14 17.77
N SER A 777 -1.45 -9.03 19.01
CA SER A 777 -2.82 -9.38 19.42
C SER A 777 -3.50 -8.22 20.13
N ARG A 778 -4.83 -8.15 20.00
CA ARG A 778 -5.67 -7.16 20.70
C ARG A 778 -5.91 -7.50 22.17
N LYS A 779 -5.86 -8.78 22.52
CA LYS A 779 -6.06 -9.31 23.88
C LYS A 779 -4.95 -10.30 24.25
N ALA A 780 -4.79 -10.54 25.55
CA ALA A 780 -3.81 -11.49 26.08
C ALA A 780 -4.18 -12.97 25.80
N GLN A 781 -5.46 -13.28 25.56
CA GLN A 781 -5.92 -14.62 25.21
C GLN A 781 -5.56 -14.99 23.77
N GLN A 782 -5.13 -16.24 23.59
CA GLN A 782 -4.66 -16.76 22.29
C GLN A 782 -5.79 -17.44 21.52
N ASN A 783 -6.81 -16.67 21.10
CA ASN A 783 -7.86 -17.13 20.20
C ASN A 783 -7.62 -16.61 18.79
N ILE A 784 -8.10 -17.31 17.78
CA ILE A 784 -7.97 -16.88 16.38
C ILE A 784 -8.70 -15.55 16.16
N GLU A 785 -9.87 -15.36 16.78
CA GLU A 785 -10.70 -14.16 16.67
C GLU A 785 -9.96 -12.91 17.14
N ASP A 786 -9.19 -13.00 18.23
CA ASP A 786 -8.46 -11.88 18.83
C ASP A 786 -7.17 -11.53 18.08
N LEU A 787 -6.71 -12.41 17.18
CA LEU A 787 -5.53 -12.14 16.36
C LEU A 787 -5.82 -11.06 15.31
N ARG A 788 -4.83 -10.21 15.06
CA ARG A 788 -4.88 -9.30 13.93
C ARG A 788 -4.70 -10.05 12.61
N ALA A 789 -5.34 -9.57 11.56
CA ALA A 789 -5.29 -10.20 10.24
C ALA A 789 -3.86 -10.26 9.64
N VAL A 790 -2.99 -9.27 9.97
CA VAL A 790 -1.60 -9.25 9.47
C VAL A 790 -0.77 -10.39 10.06
N PRO A 791 -0.63 -10.55 11.39
CA PRO A 791 0.06 -11.69 11.98
C PRO A 791 -0.51 -13.04 11.55
N TRP A 792 -1.84 -13.14 11.40
CA TRP A 792 -2.51 -14.33 10.87
C TRP A 792 -1.99 -14.72 9.49
N SER A 793 -2.11 -13.83 8.52
CA SER A 793 -1.68 -14.09 7.13
C SER A 793 -0.18 -14.31 7.02
N PHE A 794 0.60 -13.51 7.76
CA PHE A 794 2.06 -13.59 7.75
C PHE A 794 2.59 -14.92 8.28
N SER A 795 1.98 -15.43 9.35
CA SER A 795 2.36 -16.75 9.93
C SER A 795 2.18 -17.90 8.94
N TRP A 796 1.09 -17.88 8.16
CA TRP A 796 0.86 -18.85 7.10
C TRP A 796 1.82 -18.70 5.93
N GLY A 797 2.24 -17.47 5.61
CA GLY A 797 3.30 -17.21 4.63
C GLY A 797 4.63 -17.79 5.06
N GLN A 798 4.99 -17.62 6.33
CA GLN A 798 6.21 -18.17 6.94
C GLN A 798 6.27 -19.70 6.87
N CYS A 799 5.15 -20.39 6.87
CA CYS A 799 5.08 -21.86 6.73
C CYS A 799 4.96 -22.34 5.28
N ARG A 800 5.07 -21.48 4.27
CA ARG A 800 4.89 -21.81 2.85
C ARG A 800 3.51 -22.40 2.52
N LEU A 801 2.48 -22.08 3.31
CA LEU A 801 1.09 -22.47 3.03
C LEU A 801 0.28 -21.33 2.44
N THR A 802 0.43 -20.11 2.93
CA THR A 802 -0.41 -18.96 2.54
C THR A 802 -1.90 -19.30 2.54
N LEU A 803 -2.33 -20.10 3.52
CA LEU A 803 -3.64 -20.75 3.60
C LEU A 803 -4.83 -19.80 3.35
N PRO A 804 -4.87 -18.58 3.93
CA PRO A 804 -5.97 -17.66 3.70
C PRO A 804 -6.13 -17.18 2.25
N GLY A 805 -5.19 -17.47 1.37
CA GLY A 805 -5.19 -17.03 -0.03
C GLY A 805 -5.79 -18.02 -1.02
N TRP A 806 -6.24 -19.21 -0.57
CA TRP A 806 -6.77 -20.24 -1.46
C TRP A 806 -7.74 -21.21 -0.79
N TYR A 807 -7.74 -21.36 0.53
CA TYR A 807 -8.53 -22.38 1.22
C TYR A 807 -10.04 -22.13 1.07
N GLY A 808 -10.78 -23.19 0.79
CA GLY A 808 -12.24 -23.21 0.63
C GLY A 808 -12.71 -23.13 -0.83
N PHE A 809 -11.87 -22.67 -1.77
CA PHE A 809 -12.28 -22.55 -3.17
C PHE A 809 -12.44 -23.91 -3.87
N GLY A 810 -11.55 -24.86 -3.60
CA GLY A 810 -11.64 -26.22 -4.15
C GLY A 810 -12.94 -26.93 -3.74
N ALA A 811 -13.25 -26.86 -2.44
CA ALA A 811 -14.49 -27.41 -1.89
C ALA A 811 -15.74 -26.74 -2.50
N ALA A 812 -15.72 -25.42 -2.69
CA ALA A 812 -16.82 -24.68 -3.30
C ALA A 812 -17.07 -25.09 -4.75
N VAL A 813 -16.00 -25.24 -5.55
CA VAL A 813 -16.13 -25.71 -6.95
C VAL A 813 -16.64 -27.14 -6.99
N GLU A 814 -16.16 -28.03 -6.11
CA GLU A 814 -16.62 -29.42 -6.04
C GLU A 814 -18.11 -29.49 -5.67
N ALA A 815 -18.57 -28.73 -4.68
CA ALA A 815 -19.96 -28.59 -4.28
C ALA A 815 -20.82 -28.09 -5.45
N PHE A 816 -20.41 -27.04 -6.13
CA PHE A 816 -21.10 -26.50 -7.31
C PHE A 816 -21.21 -27.54 -8.44
N LEU A 817 -20.18 -28.33 -8.69
CA LEU A 817 -20.20 -29.37 -9.73
C LEU A 817 -21.04 -30.59 -9.35
N ALA A 818 -21.30 -30.82 -8.06
CA ALA A 818 -22.12 -31.91 -7.53
C ALA A 818 -23.58 -31.51 -7.32
N GLU A 819 -23.96 -30.24 -7.44
CA GLU A 819 -25.32 -29.75 -7.21
C GLU A 819 -26.36 -30.41 -8.15
N GLY A 820 -27.61 -30.60 -7.73
CA GLY A 820 -28.68 -31.18 -8.53
C GLY A 820 -28.98 -32.65 -8.18
N ALA A 821 -29.38 -33.48 -9.18
CA ALA A 821 -29.67 -34.91 -8.96
C ALA A 821 -28.42 -35.64 -8.45
N SER A 822 -28.57 -36.44 -7.41
CA SER A 822 -27.43 -37.15 -6.80
C SER A 822 -27.33 -38.57 -7.37
N PRO A 823 -26.23 -38.91 -8.07
CA PRO A 823 -25.11 -38.08 -8.50
C PRO A 823 -25.44 -37.22 -9.75
N ALA A 824 -24.85 -36.01 -9.85
CA ALA A 824 -24.99 -35.15 -11.03
C ALA A 824 -24.58 -35.91 -12.31
N THR A 825 -25.37 -35.80 -13.38
CA THR A 825 -25.07 -36.44 -14.64
C THR A 825 -23.77 -35.90 -15.26
N LYS A 826 -23.08 -36.68 -16.07
CA LYS A 826 -21.87 -36.25 -16.78
C LYS A 826 -22.12 -35.00 -17.64
N ALA A 827 -23.30 -34.87 -18.23
CA ALA A 827 -23.68 -33.72 -19.05
C ALA A 827 -23.83 -32.44 -18.21
N GLU A 828 -24.54 -32.52 -17.07
CA GLU A 828 -24.70 -31.40 -16.13
C GLU A 828 -23.37 -30.92 -15.60
N ARG A 829 -22.49 -31.82 -15.16
CA ARG A 829 -21.14 -31.49 -14.72
C ARG A 829 -20.32 -30.79 -15.80
N THR A 830 -20.37 -31.29 -17.05
CA THR A 830 -19.67 -30.68 -18.20
C THR A 830 -20.21 -29.27 -18.48
N GLY A 831 -21.55 -29.08 -18.43
CA GLY A 831 -22.19 -27.79 -18.60
C GLY A 831 -21.75 -26.77 -17.54
N ARG A 832 -21.65 -27.18 -16.28
CA ARG A 832 -21.17 -26.32 -15.17
C ARG A 832 -19.69 -25.94 -15.31
N ILE A 833 -18.84 -26.87 -15.73
CA ILE A 833 -17.45 -26.61 -16.06
C ILE A 833 -17.36 -25.55 -17.15
N ALA A 834 -18.10 -25.72 -18.25
CA ALA A 834 -18.12 -24.74 -19.35
C ALA A 834 -18.58 -23.36 -18.89
N LEU A 835 -19.49 -23.28 -17.92
CA LEU A 835 -19.98 -22.04 -17.34
C LEU A 835 -18.93 -21.35 -16.49
N LEU A 836 -18.20 -22.06 -15.63
CA LEU A 836 -17.07 -21.51 -14.87
C LEU A 836 -15.94 -21.02 -15.80
N GLN A 837 -15.65 -21.75 -16.86
CA GLN A 837 -14.70 -21.35 -17.90
C GLN A 837 -15.15 -20.09 -18.63
N LYS A 838 -16.45 -19.95 -18.87
CA LYS A 838 -17.04 -18.73 -19.46
C LYS A 838 -16.91 -17.54 -18.50
N MET A 839 -17.20 -17.74 -17.21
CA MET A 839 -16.99 -16.71 -16.19
C MET A 839 -15.52 -16.23 -16.16
N TYR A 840 -14.57 -17.17 -16.17
CA TYR A 840 -13.13 -16.83 -16.19
C TYR A 840 -12.71 -16.02 -17.42
N LYS A 841 -13.28 -16.35 -18.59
CA LYS A 841 -12.97 -15.65 -19.85
C LYS A 841 -13.64 -14.29 -19.97
N GLN A 842 -14.82 -14.10 -19.42
CA GLN A 842 -15.67 -12.93 -19.68
C GLN A 842 -15.80 -11.95 -18.51
N TRP A 843 -15.50 -12.36 -17.29
CA TRP A 843 -15.69 -11.56 -16.11
C TRP A 843 -14.35 -11.18 -15.45
N PRO A 844 -13.91 -9.91 -15.57
CA PRO A 844 -12.61 -9.47 -15.04
C PRO A 844 -12.43 -9.76 -13.55
N PHE A 845 -13.47 -9.59 -12.74
CA PHE A 845 -13.43 -9.90 -11.31
C PHE A 845 -13.03 -11.36 -11.06
N PHE A 846 -13.74 -12.30 -11.66
CA PHE A 846 -13.49 -13.72 -11.47
C PHE A 846 -12.12 -14.14 -12.00
N LYS A 847 -11.73 -13.60 -13.15
CA LYS A 847 -10.39 -13.80 -13.72
C LYS A 847 -9.27 -13.32 -12.80
N THR A 848 -9.40 -12.11 -12.26
CA THR A 848 -8.41 -11.52 -11.37
C THR A 848 -8.30 -12.29 -10.06
N LEU A 849 -9.41 -12.68 -9.47
CA LEU A 849 -9.44 -13.49 -8.25
C LEU A 849 -8.73 -14.84 -8.44
N LEU A 850 -9.03 -15.57 -9.52
CA LEU A 850 -8.36 -16.85 -9.80
C LEU A 850 -6.88 -16.68 -10.13
N SER A 851 -6.50 -15.60 -10.82
CA SER A 851 -5.09 -15.28 -11.09
C SER A 851 -4.31 -15.02 -9.79
N ASN A 852 -4.94 -14.37 -8.82
CA ASN A 852 -4.33 -14.14 -7.50
C ASN A 852 -4.18 -15.46 -6.71
N MET A 853 -5.19 -16.34 -6.73
CA MET A 853 -5.07 -17.66 -6.13
C MET A 853 -3.97 -18.50 -6.78
N ASP A 854 -3.85 -18.45 -8.10
CA ASP A 854 -2.80 -19.12 -8.87
C ASP A 854 -1.39 -18.67 -8.43
N MET A 855 -1.22 -17.37 -8.24
CA MET A 855 0.04 -16.80 -7.74
C MET A 855 0.36 -17.26 -6.30
N VAL A 856 -0.63 -17.28 -5.42
CA VAL A 856 -0.47 -17.70 -4.02
C VAL A 856 -0.13 -19.19 -3.95
N LEU A 857 -0.83 -20.03 -4.70
CA LEU A 857 -0.55 -21.47 -4.78
C LEU A 857 0.83 -21.77 -5.36
N ALA A 858 1.31 -20.99 -6.34
CA ALA A 858 2.65 -21.13 -6.89
C ALA A 858 3.76 -20.90 -5.84
N LYS A 859 3.47 -20.16 -4.78
CA LYS A 859 4.37 -19.92 -3.65
C LYS A 859 4.20 -20.93 -2.52
N SER A 860 3.12 -21.72 -2.51
CA SER A 860 2.85 -22.74 -1.50
C SER A 860 3.68 -24.02 -1.73
N ASP A 861 4.07 -24.66 -0.62
CA ASP A 861 4.81 -25.92 -0.62
C ASP A 861 4.30 -26.83 0.50
N PRO A 862 3.34 -27.74 0.23
CA PRO A 862 2.79 -28.62 1.25
C PRO A 862 3.82 -29.55 1.90
N ALA A 863 4.85 -29.96 1.16
CA ALA A 863 5.89 -30.84 1.72
C ALA A 863 6.69 -30.11 2.82
N LEU A 864 7.01 -28.83 2.57
CA LEU A 864 7.69 -28.00 3.56
C LEU A 864 6.77 -27.63 4.73
N ALA A 865 5.49 -27.31 4.42
CA ALA A 865 4.47 -27.04 5.43
C ALA A 865 4.22 -28.26 6.36
N GLY A 866 4.27 -29.47 5.82
CA GLY A 866 4.22 -30.71 6.59
C GLY A 866 5.31 -30.80 7.66
N ARG A 867 6.52 -30.27 7.37
CA ARG A 867 7.60 -30.21 8.36
C ARG A 867 7.34 -29.20 9.47
N TYR A 868 6.71 -28.06 9.17
CA TYR A 868 6.23 -27.16 10.22
C TYR A 868 5.15 -27.81 11.07
N SER A 869 4.26 -28.58 10.45
CA SER A 869 3.24 -29.35 11.15
C SER A 869 3.84 -30.34 12.16
N GLU A 870 5.06 -30.88 11.93
CA GLU A 870 5.76 -31.76 12.87
C GLU A 870 6.09 -31.09 14.23
N LEU A 871 6.03 -29.77 14.31
CA LEU A 871 6.19 -29.04 15.57
C LEU A 871 4.97 -29.17 16.51
N VAL A 872 3.83 -29.60 16.00
CA VAL A 872 2.63 -29.92 16.79
C VAL A 872 2.84 -31.27 17.48
N THR A 873 2.83 -31.26 18.81
CA THR A 873 3.11 -32.44 19.63
C THR A 873 2.03 -33.53 19.57
N ASP A 874 0.75 -33.13 19.48
CA ASP A 874 -0.36 -34.04 19.29
C ASP A 874 -0.39 -34.59 17.85
N ALA A 875 0.04 -35.82 17.70
CA ALA A 875 0.10 -36.50 16.41
C ALA A 875 -1.27 -36.75 15.76
N ARG A 876 -2.35 -36.91 16.56
CA ARG A 876 -3.71 -37.11 16.05
C ARG A 876 -4.26 -35.81 15.49
N LEU A 877 -4.14 -34.73 16.25
CA LEU A 877 -4.50 -33.38 15.83
C LEU A 877 -3.75 -32.99 14.56
N ARG A 878 -2.42 -33.18 14.56
CA ARG A 878 -1.56 -32.91 13.41
C ARG A 878 -2.02 -33.61 12.15
N LYS A 879 -2.24 -34.93 12.22
CA LYS A 879 -2.67 -35.74 11.08
C LYS A 879 -4.05 -35.32 10.58
N LYS A 880 -4.97 -35.00 11.50
CA LYS A 880 -6.33 -34.55 11.15
C LYS A 880 -6.29 -33.23 10.41
N VAL A 881 -5.73 -32.18 11.04
CA VAL A 881 -5.78 -30.81 10.49
C VAL A 881 -4.93 -30.68 9.23
N PHE A 882 -3.69 -31.18 9.24
CA PHE A 882 -2.83 -31.11 8.05
C PHE A 882 -3.40 -31.92 6.89
N GLY A 883 -4.02 -33.07 7.16
CA GLY A 883 -4.71 -33.86 6.13
C GLY A 883 -5.89 -33.11 5.48
N MET A 884 -6.65 -32.33 6.25
CA MET A 884 -7.71 -31.44 5.69
C MET A 884 -7.10 -30.35 4.80
N ILE A 885 -6.00 -29.74 5.26
CA ILE A 885 -5.30 -28.68 4.50
C ILE A 885 -4.74 -29.23 3.18
N GLU A 886 -4.08 -30.38 3.21
CA GLU A 886 -3.47 -31.02 2.04
C GLU A 886 -4.54 -31.45 1.01
N ALA A 887 -5.64 -32.02 1.48
CA ALA A 887 -6.76 -32.40 0.63
C ALA A 887 -7.38 -31.19 -0.08
N GLU A 888 -7.58 -30.07 0.64
CA GLU A 888 -8.12 -28.85 0.06
C GLU A 888 -7.13 -28.17 -0.87
N TRP A 889 -5.82 -28.19 -0.56
CA TRP A 889 -4.80 -27.70 -1.47
C TRP A 889 -4.85 -28.41 -2.83
N LYS A 890 -4.99 -29.72 -2.82
CA LYS A 890 -5.14 -30.51 -4.04
C LYS A 890 -6.44 -30.15 -4.79
N ARG A 891 -7.59 -30.12 -4.08
CA ARG A 891 -8.88 -29.73 -4.68
C ARG A 891 -8.84 -28.36 -5.34
N THR A 892 -8.22 -27.38 -4.68
CA THR A 892 -8.10 -26.03 -5.22
C THR A 892 -7.21 -25.99 -6.47
N ASN A 893 -6.08 -26.72 -6.47
CA ASN A 893 -5.23 -26.85 -7.67
C ASN A 893 -5.97 -27.50 -8.83
N ASP A 894 -6.73 -28.57 -8.58
CA ASP A 894 -7.53 -29.28 -9.60
C ASP A 894 -8.65 -28.36 -10.13
N ALA A 895 -9.33 -27.61 -9.25
CA ALA A 895 -10.37 -26.66 -9.62
C ALA A 895 -9.83 -25.54 -10.52
N LEU A 896 -8.67 -24.96 -10.15
CA LEU A 896 -8.02 -23.94 -10.99
C LEU A 896 -7.63 -24.51 -12.36
N ALA A 897 -7.01 -25.69 -12.39
CA ALA A 897 -6.63 -26.33 -13.66
C ALA A 897 -7.86 -26.61 -14.55
N LEU A 898 -8.97 -27.01 -13.95
CA LEU A 898 -10.24 -27.28 -14.65
C LEU A 898 -10.83 -26.01 -15.28
N ILE A 899 -10.78 -24.90 -14.56
CA ILE A 899 -11.38 -23.63 -14.97
C ILE A 899 -10.47 -22.86 -15.95
N THR A 900 -9.18 -22.77 -15.66
CA THR A 900 -8.23 -22.00 -16.50
C THR A 900 -7.76 -22.79 -17.72
N GLY A 901 -7.78 -24.13 -17.67
CA GLY A 901 -7.16 -25.02 -18.65
C GLY A 901 -5.67 -25.28 -18.40
N ASP A 902 -5.05 -24.61 -17.44
CA ASP A 902 -3.62 -24.68 -17.16
C ASP A 902 -3.33 -25.55 -15.94
N ARG A 903 -2.57 -26.61 -16.14
CA ARG A 903 -2.10 -27.46 -15.03
C ARG A 903 -0.89 -26.85 -14.32
N GLN A 904 -0.09 -26.06 -15.02
CA GLN A 904 1.09 -25.39 -14.45
C GLN A 904 0.69 -24.04 -13.85
N ARG A 905 1.07 -23.83 -12.60
CA ARG A 905 0.84 -22.53 -11.94
C ARG A 905 1.64 -21.43 -12.64
N LEU A 906 1.05 -20.25 -12.74
CA LEU A 906 1.63 -19.06 -13.39
C LEU A 906 1.99 -19.29 -14.88
N ALA A 907 1.22 -20.11 -15.61
CA ALA A 907 1.43 -20.36 -17.02
C ALA A 907 1.45 -19.07 -17.87
N HIS A 908 0.60 -18.10 -17.51
CA HIS A 908 0.49 -16.80 -18.17
C HIS A 908 1.39 -15.71 -17.59
N ASN A 909 2.11 -15.98 -16.49
CA ASN A 909 3.06 -15.04 -15.89
C ASN A 909 4.44 -15.68 -15.75
N THR A 910 5.09 -15.88 -16.90
CA THR A 910 6.39 -16.58 -16.98
C THR A 910 7.49 -15.84 -16.23
N SER A 911 7.44 -14.51 -16.14
CA SER A 911 8.40 -13.70 -15.38
C SER A 911 8.32 -13.99 -13.89
N LEU A 912 7.12 -13.93 -13.30
CA LEU A 912 6.91 -14.25 -11.90
C LEU A 912 7.19 -15.72 -11.59
N SER A 913 6.73 -16.65 -12.45
CA SER A 913 7.01 -18.08 -12.31
C SER A 913 8.50 -18.37 -12.19
N ARG A 914 9.30 -17.70 -13.00
CA ARG A 914 10.74 -17.84 -13.03
C ARG A 914 11.39 -17.20 -11.79
N SER A 915 11.01 -15.97 -11.43
CA SER A 915 11.51 -15.30 -10.23
C SER A 915 11.32 -16.19 -8.99
N ILE A 916 10.11 -16.76 -8.81
CA ILE A 916 9.79 -17.67 -7.70
C ILE A 916 10.71 -18.91 -7.73
N ARG A 917 10.86 -19.58 -8.87
CA ARG A 917 11.71 -20.78 -8.99
C ARG A 917 13.18 -20.50 -8.71
N HIS A 918 13.69 -19.34 -9.11
CA HIS A 918 15.06 -18.97 -8.84
C HIS A 918 15.34 -18.70 -7.36
N ARG A 919 14.32 -18.31 -6.58
CA ARG A 919 14.43 -17.98 -5.17
C ARG A 919 14.35 -19.19 -4.25
N PHE A 920 13.60 -20.21 -4.59
CA PHE A 920 13.37 -21.38 -3.74
C PHE A 920 14.65 -22.03 -3.22
N PRO A 921 15.72 -22.24 -4.03
CA PRO A 921 16.96 -22.81 -3.53
C PRO A 921 17.63 -22.02 -2.40
N TYR A 922 17.32 -20.74 -2.28
CA TYR A 922 17.89 -19.85 -1.27
C TYR A 922 16.97 -19.66 -0.06
N ILE A 923 15.67 -19.88 -0.23
CA ILE A 923 14.66 -19.73 0.84
C ILE A 923 14.51 -21.06 1.62
N ASP A 924 14.57 -22.20 0.95
CA ASP A 924 14.36 -23.50 1.59
C ASP A 924 15.33 -23.79 2.75
N PRO A 925 16.65 -23.48 2.67
CA PRO A 925 17.53 -23.60 3.81
C PRO A 925 17.08 -22.78 5.03
N LEU A 926 16.55 -21.58 4.80
CA LEU A 926 16.02 -20.73 5.87
C LEU A 926 14.83 -21.38 6.59
N HIS A 927 13.91 -21.99 5.84
CA HIS A 927 12.78 -22.71 6.43
C HIS A 927 13.23 -23.91 7.27
N HIS A 928 14.15 -24.71 6.75
CA HIS A 928 14.67 -25.87 7.47
C HIS A 928 15.38 -25.48 8.76
N LEU A 929 16.16 -24.40 8.72
CA LEU A 929 16.84 -23.86 9.91
C LEU A 929 15.85 -23.24 10.89
N GLN A 930 14.84 -22.52 10.39
CA GLN A 930 13.79 -21.95 11.25
C GLN A 930 13.05 -23.04 12.01
N ILE A 931 12.64 -24.13 11.37
CA ILE A 931 11.97 -25.27 12.01
C ILE A 931 12.86 -25.86 13.11
N GLU A 932 14.15 -26.05 12.85
CA GLU A 932 15.08 -26.61 13.82
C GLU A 932 15.30 -25.69 15.02
N LEU A 933 15.45 -24.38 14.77
CA LEU A 933 15.58 -23.39 15.84
C LEU A 933 14.30 -23.27 16.67
N MET A 934 13.12 -23.25 16.05
CA MET A 934 11.83 -23.25 16.75
C MET A 934 11.66 -24.49 17.62
N ARG A 935 12.09 -25.67 17.14
CA ARG A 935 12.06 -26.92 17.92
C ARG A 935 12.92 -26.79 19.18
N ARG A 936 14.16 -26.28 19.07
CA ARG A 936 15.08 -26.07 20.22
C ARG A 936 14.51 -25.01 21.16
N TYR A 937 14.04 -23.88 20.65
CA TYR A 937 13.49 -22.80 21.44
C TYR A 937 12.29 -23.26 22.29
N ARG A 938 11.32 -23.93 21.64
CA ARG A 938 10.10 -24.43 22.30
C ARG A 938 10.36 -25.60 23.28
N ALA A 939 11.45 -26.31 23.11
CA ALA A 939 11.92 -27.35 24.08
C ALA A 939 12.66 -26.77 25.29
N GLY A 940 12.75 -25.44 25.42
CA GLY A 940 13.51 -24.80 26.50
C GLY A 940 15.04 -24.87 26.35
N GLN A 941 15.52 -25.23 25.15
CA GLN A 941 16.97 -25.30 24.84
C GLN A 941 17.44 -24.04 24.07
N GLY A 942 16.65 -22.96 24.15
CA GLY A 942 16.90 -21.73 23.41
C GLY A 942 17.66 -20.71 24.26
N ASP A 943 18.81 -20.24 23.73
CA ASP A 943 19.51 -19.05 24.19
C ASP A 943 19.12 -17.83 23.31
N GLU A 944 19.67 -16.67 23.63
CA GLU A 944 19.47 -15.43 22.86
C GLU A 944 19.87 -15.59 21.37
N ARG A 945 20.84 -16.47 21.07
CA ARG A 945 21.31 -16.74 19.70
C ARG A 945 20.27 -17.51 18.90
N VAL A 946 19.64 -18.52 19.52
CA VAL A 946 18.55 -19.29 18.90
C VAL A 946 17.38 -18.36 18.58
N GLN A 947 16.96 -17.49 19.50
CA GLN A 947 15.91 -16.50 19.28
C GLN A 947 16.29 -15.53 18.16
N THR A 948 17.50 -15.00 18.18
CA THR A 948 18.02 -14.12 17.12
C THR A 948 18.00 -14.82 15.76
N GLY A 949 18.40 -16.09 15.69
CA GLY A 949 18.35 -16.90 14.46
C GLY A 949 16.95 -17.06 13.91
N ILE A 950 15.95 -17.34 14.77
CA ILE A 950 14.54 -17.41 14.38
C ILE A 950 14.11 -16.06 13.78
N HIS A 951 14.39 -14.97 14.47
CA HIS A 951 13.99 -13.63 14.04
C HIS A 951 14.63 -13.22 12.69
N ILE A 952 15.92 -13.52 12.49
CA ILE A 952 16.58 -13.25 11.19
C ILE A 952 15.98 -14.13 10.09
N SER A 953 15.66 -15.41 10.39
CA SER A 953 15.04 -16.30 9.39
C SER A 953 13.65 -15.83 8.97
N ILE A 954 12.85 -15.28 9.90
CA ILE A 954 11.54 -14.68 9.58
C ILE A 954 11.71 -13.54 8.56
N ASN A 955 12.67 -12.64 8.79
CA ASN A 955 12.99 -11.56 7.85
C ASN A 955 13.50 -12.09 6.51
N GLY A 956 14.41 -13.07 6.53
CA GLY A 956 14.99 -13.64 5.32
C GLY A 956 13.96 -14.34 4.45
N ILE A 957 13.01 -15.06 5.05
CA ILE A 957 11.91 -15.72 4.34
C ILE A 957 10.96 -14.65 3.73
N ALA A 958 10.61 -13.62 4.49
CA ALA A 958 9.76 -12.53 4.02
C ALA A 958 10.42 -11.80 2.84
N ALA A 959 11.68 -11.41 2.94
CA ALA A 959 12.44 -10.79 1.86
C ALA A 959 12.57 -11.72 0.63
N GLY A 960 12.85 -13.01 0.86
CA GLY A 960 13.00 -14.01 -0.20
C GLY A 960 11.71 -14.29 -0.96
N LEU A 961 10.56 -14.28 -0.32
CA LEU A 961 9.24 -14.45 -0.95
C LEU A 961 8.70 -13.14 -1.55
N ARG A 962 9.37 -12.00 -1.37
CA ARG A 962 8.87 -10.66 -1.70
C ARG A 962 7.46 -10.44 -1.16
N ASN A 963 7.34 -10.52 0.14
CA ASN A 963 6.11 -10.25 0.89
C ASN A 963 4.88 -11.00 0.38
N THR A 964 4.76 -12.20 0.86
CA THR A 964 3.56 -13.02 0.82
C THR A 964 3.02 -13.14 2.23
N GLY A 965 2.47 -12.05 2.73
CA GLY A 965 1.79 -12.09 4.02
C GLY A 965 0.32 -12.37 3.86
#